data_921a2f85f3aba9e9af57b95760ca90e7
#
_entry.id   921a2f85f3aba9e9af57b95760ca90e7
#
_cell.length_a   1.000
_cell.length_b   1.000
_cell.length_c   1.000
_cell.angle_alpha   90.00
_cell.angle_beta   90.00
_cell.angle_gamma   90.00
#
_symmetry.space_group_name_H-M   'P 1'
#
loop_
_entity.id
_entity.type
_entity.pdbx_description
1 polymer ?
#
loop_
_entity_poly.entity_id
_entity_poly.type
_entity_poly.pdbx_seq_one_letter_code
_entity_poly.pdbx_strand_id
1 'polypeptide(L)'
;MSQETKTQAAARPGWHGSEASAVAQELGVEPEHGLSVEEARRRLQSQGPNRLTATKKESGLQAFLRQYRDVMQLILLAAAVISLVVTGDVATAAVLAGLTVFNAVIGLRQEAKAEESVKALAQMMKTVARVRRGGQALEIDAEELVPGDVVLMEAGNRVPADGRVCVAATLEIEEAALTGESLPVAKGTEPVPGDEVPLGDRTDMAYMNTSVTRGRGEMIVTATGMDTEIGHIANLLATTETDKTPLQKQLDGLSKIIAAIAGVALVLVIVLGLVRGQSFDTLFITGVALAVAAIPTGLPAVVTALLSIGTREIARRNAIVKRLPAVETLGSTSVICSDKTGTLTLNKMTARELAIPGQHRFTVSGEGYSSDGEIRHVGGLNIDLDPYLLPMILCADAVLDGQDLIGDPTEGALIVLAAKGGLDVAETRQTYPRIAEVPFDSDYKFMATFHNMTGPDGNPVVRCYVKGAPDVLISRGGSYRGPDGTLVPITDQNRSLATDANDRMASSGERVMVVAQRDLDPAAFDPSGDLIGVVRDLTLLAMVGIVDPPRSEAKAAIAECRKAGIRVRMITGDHATTAAAIAGELGIEGRAITGAEFAAMPDDQLLEQLPQIGVVARVAPEDKLRLVRLLKQSHNVVAMTGDGVNDAPALKAADIGVAMGITGTEVSKEAAVMILTDDNFATIVKAVDYGRNLYDNLLKYLRFQMATLVAYIAIFIGAGIFGVAGGVPLTPLQILWINMVIDIPIAVALGFDEPTRGVMGRPPRPVGAPVLSRADW
;
A
#
# COMPACT_ATOMS: atom_id res chain seq x y z
N MET A 1 42.99 6.51 8.67
CA MET A 1 42.95 5.23 9.40
C MET A 1 42.00 5.44 10.57
N SER A 2 40.75 5.20 10.38
CA SER A 2 39.71 5.15 11.42
C SER A 2 39.13 3.76 11.37
N GLN A 3 39.29 3.02 12.46
CA GLN A 3 38.78 1.66 12.66
C GLN A 3 37.26 1.73 12.69
N GLU A 4 36.62 1.12 11.69
CA GLU A 4 35.23 0.75 11.74
C GLU A 4 35.05 -0.35 12.79
N THR A 5 34.46 0.01 13.88
CA THR A 5 33.98 -0.95 14.88
C THR A 5 32.77 -1.67 14.28
N LYS A 6 33.00 -2.83 13.67
CA LYS A 6 31.95 -3.80 13.37
C LYS A 6 31.35 -4.25 14.70
N THR A 7 30.21 -3.70 15.05
CA THR A 7 29.34 -4.28 16.08
C THR A 7 28.84 -5.61 15.51
N GLN A 8 29.43 -6.72 15.98
CA GLN A 8 28.90 -8.05 15.72
C GLN A 8 27.46 -8.08 16.30
N ALA A 9 26.46 -8.17 15.42
CA ALA A 9 25.13 -8.57 15.83
C ALA A 9 25.24 -9.93 16.51
N ALA A 10 24.83 -10.03 17.75
CA ALA A 10 24.76 -11.30 18.47
C ALA A 10 23.89 -12.27 17.65
N ALA A 11 24.42 -13.46 17.38
CA ALA A 11 23.67 -14.50 16.71
C ALA A 11 22.40 -14.78 17.52
N ARG A 12 21.24 -14.66 16.86
CA ARG A 12 19.95 -14.90 17.52
C ARG A 12 19.76 -16.37 17.78
N PRO A 13 19.05 -16.72 18.88
CA PRO A 13 18.60 -18.09 19.05
C PRO A 13 17.67 -18.45 17.88
N GLY A 14 17.99 -19.50 17.15
CA GLY A 14 17.12 -20.05 16.11
C GLY A 14 15.94 -20.77 16.78
N TRP A 15 14.94 -20.00 17.23
CA TRP A 15 13.78 -20.54 17.97
C TRP A 15 13.03 -21.66 17.23
N HIS A 16 13.05 -21.64 15.89
CA HIS A 16 12.49 -22.68 15.04
C HIS A 16 13.21 -24.04 15.15
N GLY A 17 14.48 -24.05 15.53
CA GLY A 17 15.22 -25.28 15.75
C GLY A 17 15.05 -25.87 17.15
N SER A 18 14.27 -25.25 18.02
CA SER A 18 14.13 -25.61 19.42
C SER A 18 12.74 -26.18 19.73
N GLU A 19 12.68 -27.20 20.59
CA GLU A 19 11.42 -27.69 21.16
C GLU A 19 10.66 -26.57 21.88
N ALA A 20 9.33 -26.51 21.76
CA ALA A 20 8.51 -25.52 22.42
C ALA A 20 8.70 -25.48 23.94
N SER A 21 8.95 -26.64 24.56
CA SER A 21 9.29 -26.80 26.00
C SER A 21 10.62 -26.15 26.37
N ALA A 22 11.63 -26.24 25.50
CA ALA A 22 12.93 -25.60 25.69
C ALA A 22 12.81 -24.08 25.60
N VAL A 23 12.04 -23.59 24.63
CA VAL A 23 11.73 -22.14 24.48
C VAL A 23 10.99 -21.62 25.71
N ALA A 24 10.01 -22.36 26.21
CA ALA A 24 9.27 -22.02 27.42
C ALA A 24 10.21 -21.91 28.64
N GLN A 25 11.13 -22.88 28.79
CA GLN A 25 12.11 -22.88 29.87
C GLN A 25 13.08 -21.68 29.77
N GLU A 26 13.60 -21.40 28.58
CA GLU A 26 14.53 -20.27 28.35
C GLU A 26 13.87 -18.91 28.63
N LEU A 27 12.60 -18.77 28.24
CA LEU A 27 11.81 -17.56 28.50
C LEU A 27 11.19 -17.54 29.89
N GLY A 28 11.37 -18.60 30.71
CA GLY A 28 10.88 -18.68 32.09
C GLY A 28 9.36 -18.57 32.17
N VAL A 29 8.64 -19.31 31.34
CA VAL A 29 7.18 -19.34 31.29
C VAL A 29 6.67 -20.79 31.31
N GLU A 30 5.57 -21.02 31.98
CA GLU A 30 4.79 -22.27 31.91
C GLU A 30 3.62 -22.05 30.97
N PRO A 31 3.56 -22.72 29.81
CA PRO A 31 2.51 -22.43 28.77
C PRO A 31 1.08 -22.57 29.31
N GLU A 32 0.83 -23.48 30.24
CA GLU A 32 -0.49 -23.70 30.85
C GLU A 32 -0.94 -22.54 31.76
N HIS A 33 0.01 -21.84 32.41
CA HIS A 33 -0.28 -20.74 33.32
C HIS A 33 0.03 -19.37 32.75
N GLY A 34 0.96 -19.27 31.77
CA GLY A 34 1.46 -18.00 31.24
C GLY A 34 2.27 -17.21 32.29
N LEU A 35 2.71 -16.03 31.95
CA LEU A 35 3.40 -15.10 32.84
C LEU A 35 2.45 -14.58 33.94
N SER A 36 3.00 -14.26 35.14
CA SER A 36 2.24 -13.45 36.08
C SER A 36 2.10 -12.01 35.57
N VAL A 37 1.04 -11.32 36.00
CA VAL A 37 0.78 -9.92 35.59
C VAL A 37 1.93 -9.00 36.03
N GLU A 38 2.53 -9.27 37.21
CA GLU A 38 3.68 -8.50 37.72
C GLU A 38 4.93 -8.71 36.84
N GLU A 39 5.20 -9.97 36.46
CA GLU A 39 6.34 -10.31 35.62
C GLU A 39 6.18 -9.69 34.22
N ALA A 40 5.01 -9.78 33.63
CA ALA A 40 4.73 -9.15 32.34
C ALA A 40 4.94 -7.62 32.40
N ARG A 41 4.48 -6.97 33.48
CA ARG A 41 4.70 -5.52 33.68
C ARG A 41 6.18 -5.17 33.83
N ARG A 42 6.95 -6.01 34.57
CA ARG A 42 8.39 -5.82 34.73
C ARG A 42 9.14 -5.94 33.41
N ARG A 43 8.80 -6.94 32.58
CA ARG A 43 9.37 -7.12 31.23
C ARG A 43 9.01 -5.96 30.32
N LEU A 44 7.77 -5.50 30.36
CA LEU A 44 7.32 -4.33 29.58
C LEU A 44 8.12 -3.05 29.94
N GLN A 45 8.43 -2.85 31.22
CA GLN A 45 9.24 -1.70 31.64
C GLN A 45 10.70 -1.81 31.21
N SER A 46 11.27 -3.03 31.13
CA SER A 46 12.68 -3.24 30.77
C SER A 46 12.91 -3.32 29.25
N GLN A 47 11.97 -3.90 28.51
CA GLN A 47 12.11 -4.16 27.06
C GLN A 47 11.36 -3.13 26.20
N GLY A 48 10.41 -2.40 26.79
CA GLY A 48 9.57 -1.43 26.09
C GLY A 48 8.33 -2.05 25.45
N PRO A 49 7.45 -1.23 24.87
CA PRO A 49 6.21 -1.68 24.27
C PRO A 49 6.44 -2.38 22.91
N ASN A 50 5.57 -3.35 22.61
CA ASN A 50 5.56 -4.06 21.33
C ASN A 50 5.03 -3.13 20.22
N ARG A 51 5.90 -2.28 19.73
CA ARG A 51 5.60 -1.35 18.62
C ARG A 51 6.82 -1.11 17.75
N LEU A 52 6.58 -0.87 16.48
CA LEU A 52 7.60 -0.42 15.55
C LEU A 52 7.91 1.06 15.84
N THR A 53 9.13 1.36 16.29
CA THR A 53 9.53 2.74 16.60
C THR A 53 10.09 3.41 15.38
N ALA A 54 9.45 4.51 14.96
CA ALA A 54 10.03 5.43 13.99
C ALA A 54 11.22 6.18 14.61
N THR A 55 12.19 6.55 13.75
CA THR A 55 13.44 7.30 13.99
C THR A 55 13.49 8.20 15.22
N LYS A 56 14.67 8.27 15.88
CA LYS A 56 14.96 9.17 17.02
C LYS A 56 14.47 10.58 16.74
N LYS A 57 13.63 11.12 17.63
CA LYS A 57 13.21 12.53 17.58
C LYS A 57 14.42 13.44 17.69
N GLU A 58 14.56 14.37 16.74
CA GLU A 58 15.52 15.47 16.85
C GLU A 58 15.23 16.31 18.12
N SER A 59 16.26 16.78 18.80
CA SER A 59 16.07 17.71 19.90
C SER A 59 15.53 19.04 19.35
N GLY A 60 14.64 19.72 20.13
CA GLY A 60 14.06 21.00 19.70
C GLY A 60 15.11 22.06 19.33
N LEU A 61 16.29 22.03 19.96
CA LEU A 61 17.41 22.91 19.62
C LEU A 61 18.05 22.56 18.26
N GLN A 62 18.18 21.27 17.96
CA GLN A 62 18.71 20.83 16.66
C GLN A 62 17.75 21.20 15.53
N ALA A 63 16.45 21.01 15.74
CA ALA A 63 15.42 21.42 14.80
C ALA A 63 15.41 22.95 14.57
N PHE A 64 15.61 23.74 15.64
CA PHE A 64 15.74 25.20 15.55
C PHE A 64 16.98 25.61 14.75
N LEU A 65 18.14 25.05 15.04
CA LEU A 65 19.40 25.36 14.33
C LEU A 65 19.34 24.90 12.85
N ARG A 66 18.58 23.85 12.55
CA ARG A 66 18.35 23.38 11.17
C ARG A 66 17.67 24.46 10.31
N GLN A 67 16.79 25.29 10.88
CA GLN A 67 16.13 26.37 10.16
C GLN A 67 17.13 27.41 9.63
N TYR A 68 18.29 27.56 10.28
CA TYR A 68 19.36 28.46 9.82
C TYR A 68 20.27 27.90 8.73
N ARG A 69 20.01 26.68 8.22
CA ARG A 69 20.66 26.18 7.01
C ARG A 69 20.09 26.77 5.72
N ASP A 70 18.97 27.46 5.81
CA ASP A 70 18.37 28.20 4.70
C ASP A 70 19.25 29.42 4.34
N VAL A 71 19.58 29.55 3.03
CA VAL A 71 20.46 30.63 2.53
C VAL A 71 19.87 32.02 2.82
N MET A 72 18.53 32.15 2.78
CA MET A 72 17.88 33.43 3.04
C MET A 72 17.98 33.84 4.51
N GLN A 73 17.88 32.86 5.43
CA GLN A 73 18.10 33.12 6.86
C GLN A 73 19.53 33.55 7.14
N LEU A 74 20.51 32.97 6.46
CA LEU A 74 21.93 33.36 6.57
C LEU A 74 22.17 34.78 6.04
N ILE A 75 21.54 35.17 4.94
CA ILE A 75 21.65 36.54 4.38
C ILE A 75 21.06 37.55 5.36
N LEU A 76 19.89 37.29 5.94
CA LEU A 76 19.27 38.16 6.95
C LEU A 76 20.14 38.30 8.20
N LEU A 77 20.71 37.20 8.68
CA LEU A 77 21.62 37.22 9.83
C LEU A 77 22.91 38.00 9.52
N ALA A 78 23.49 37.80 8.34
CA ALA A 78 24.63 38.58 7.90
C ALA A 78 24.30 40.07 7.79
N ALA A 79 23.14 40.43 7.24
CA ALA A 79 22.69 41.81 7.17
C ALA A 79 22.51 42.44 8.55
N ALA A 80 21.96 41.69 9.53
CA ALA A 80 21.82 42.14 10.93
C ALA A 80 23.19 42.40 11.56
N VAL A 81 24.17 41.49 11.39
CA VAL A 81 25.54 41.66 11.92
C VAL A 81 26.23 42.85 11.28
N ILE A 82 26.16 43.00 9.95
CA ILE A 82 26.77 44.11 9.21
C ILE A 82 26.11 45.43 9.63
N SER A 83 24.78 45.48 9.78
CA SER A 83 24.10 46.70 10.25
C SER A 83 24.60 47.12 11.63
N LEU A 84 24.80 46.18 12.55
CA LEU A 84 25.27 46.50 13.90
C LEU A 84 26.73 46.95 13.88
N VAL A 85 27.63 46.27 13.12
CA VAL A 85 29.08 46.50 13.18
C VAL A 85 29.51 47.69 12.34
N VAL A 86 28.89 47.92 11.17
CA VAL A 86 29.30 48.92 10.19
C VAL A 86 28.59 50.26 10.38
N THR A 87 27.26 50.23 10.59
CA THR A 87 26.44 51.45 10.72
C THR A 87 26.11 51.81 12.16
N GLY A 88 26.32 50.91 13.13
CA GLY A 88 25.90 51.12 14.52
C GLY A 88 24.36 51.20 14.71
N ASP A 89 23.58 50.86 13.67
CA ASP A 89 22.11 50.92 13.75
C ASP A 89 21.58 49.67 14.45
N VAL A 90 21.46 49.80 15.78
CA VAL A 90 20.96 48.77 16.68
C VAL A 90 19.48 48.46 16.37
N ALA A 91 18.67 49.42 15.91
CA ALA A 91 17.25 49.21 15.64
C ALA A 91 17.05 48.29 14.44
N THR A 92 17.73 48.57 13.32
CA THR A 92 17.68 47.71 12.12
C THR A 92 18.26 46.33 12.39
N ALA A 93 19.40 46.24 13.10
CA ALA A 93 20.01 44.96 13.47
C ALA A 93 19.09 44.10 14.34
N ALA A 94 18.44 44.69 15.35
CA ALA A 94 17.52 44.00 16.24
C ALA A 94 16.24 43.50 15.49
N VAL A 95 15.70 44.29 14.57
CA VAL A 95 14.56 43.90 13.74
C VAL A 95 14.91 42.73 12.82
N LEU A 96 16.07 42.79 12.13
CA LEU A 96 16.51 41.72 11.26
C LEU A 96 16.80 40.41 12.03
N ALA A 97 17.48 40.50 13.17
CA ALA A 97 17.71 39.36 14.05
C ALA A 97 16.40 38.77 14.60
N GLY A 98 15.49 39.66 15.05
CA GLY A 98 14.17 39.26 15.50
C GLY A 98 13.34 38.56 14.44
N LEU A 99 13.45 39.00 13.18
CA LEU A 99 12.80 38.34 12.03
C LEU A 99 13.33 36.93 11.78
N THR A 100 14.65 36.73 11.86
CA THR A 100 15.20 35.36 11.67
C THR A 100 14.70 34.41 12.75
N VAL A 101 14.64 34.86 14.01
CA VAL A 101 14.10 34.07 15.12
C VAL A 101 12.59 33.80 14.92
N PHE A 102 11.84 34.81 14.52
CA PHE A 102 10.42 34.70 14.25
C PHE A 102 10.10 33.69 13.15
N ASN A 103 10.83 33.77 12.01
CA ASN A 103 10.70 32.81 10.92
C ASN A 103 11.05 31.37 11.35
N ALA A 104 12.12 31.21 12.12
CA ALA A 104 12.50 29.89 12.64
C ALA A 104 11.45 29.30 13.59
N VAL A 105 10.87 30.12 14.48
CA VAL A 105 9.80 29.70 15.40
C VAL A 105 8.51 29.35 14.66
N ILE A 106 8.12 30.13 13.65
CA ILE A 106 6.96 29.83 12.81
C ILE A 106 7.17 28.52 12.06
N GLY A 107 8.34 28.33 11.43
CA GLY A 107 8.69 27.11 10.72
C GLY A 107 8.56 25.88 11.63
N LEU A 108 9.12 25.92 12.83
CA LEU A 108 9.01 24.85 13.82
C LEU A 108 7.57 24.57 14.27
N ARG A 109 6.77 25.62 14.53
CA ARG A 109 5.37 25.44 14.92
C ARG A 109 4.54 24.81 13.81
N GLN A 110 4.79 25.19 12.57
CA GLN A 110 4.12 24.62 11.41
C GLN A 110 4.48 23.14 11.22
N GLU A 111 5.77 22.79 11.37
CA GLU A 111 6.26 21.42 11.32
C GLU A 111 5.64 20.55 12.43
N ALA A 112 5.62 21.04 13.67
CA ALA A 112 5.02 20.36 14.82
C ALA A 112 3.50 20.13 14.64
N LYS A 113 2.76 21.11 14.13
CA LYS A 113 1.32 21.00 13.89
C LYS A 113 0.99 20.01 12.78
N ALA A 114 1.85 19.88 11.78
CA ALA A 114 1.73 18.87 10.73
C ALA A 114 1.92 17.45 11.29
N GLU A 115 2.92 17.23 12.16
CA GLU A 115 3.15 15.95 12.84
C GLU A 115 1.98 15.55 13.76
N GLU A 116 1.38 16.50 14.47
CA GLU A 116 0.28 16.24 15.40
C GLU A 116 -0.98 15.74 14.67
N SER A 117 -1.28 16.29 13.50
CA SER A 117 -2.42 15.86 12.67
C SER A 117 -2.26 14.42 12.17
N VAL A 118 -1.04 14.00 11.87
CA VAL A 118 -0.72 12.61 11.45
C VAL A 118 -0.83 11.63 12.63
N LYS A 119 -0.38 12.02 13.82
CA LYS A 119 -0.46 11.18 15.03
C LYS A 119 -1.88 10.88 15.47
N ALA A 120 -2.78 11.86 15.39
CA ALA A 120 -4.18 11.67 15.77
C ALA A 120 -4.88 10.60 14.92
N LEU A 121 -4.50 10.46 13.65
CA LEU A 121 -5.03 9.45 12.74
C LEU A 121 -4.44 8.05 12.99
N ALA A 122 -3.15 7.98 13.36
CA ALA A 122 -2.49 6.71 13.68
C ALA A 122 -3.03 6.06 14.98
N GLN A 123 -3.55 6.84 15.91
CA GLN A 123 -4.11 6.34 17.18
C GLN A 123 -5.51 5.68 17.04
N MET A 124 -6.15 5.74 15.90
CA MET A 124 -7.46 5.14 15.66
C MET A 124 -7.42 3.63 15.33
N MET A 125 -6.23 3.02 15.20
CA MET A 125 -6.04 1.61 14.81
C MET A 125 -5.32 0.84 15.92
N LYS A 126 -6.04 0.55 17.03
CA LYS A 126 -5.50 -0.30 18.10
C LYS A 126 -5.73 -1.77 17.78
N THR A 127 -4.67 -2.55 17.83
CA THR A 127 -4.73 -4.02 17.73
C THR A 127 -4.80 -4.60 19.14
N VAL A 128 -5.73 -5.53 19.38
CA VAL A 128 -5.85 -6.25 20.63
C VAL A 128 -5.27 -7.66 20.52
N ALA A 129 -4.75 -8.21 21.60
CA ALA A 129 -4.22 -9.55 21.69
C ALA A 129 -4.87 -10.32 22.85
N ARG A 130 -5.18 -11.59 22.60
CA ARG A 130 -5.71 -12.49 23.63
C ARG A 130 -4.56 -13.31 24.18
N VAL A 131 -4.28 -13.17 25.47
CA VAL A 131 -3.13 -13.81 26.14
C VAL A 131 -3.56 -14.62 27.35
N ARG A 132 -2.76 -15.62 27.70
CA ARG A 132 -2.88 -16.31 28.98
C ARG A 132 -1.87 -15.73 29.97
N ARG A 133 -2.35 -15.12 31.05
CA ARG A 133 -1.54 -14.64 32.19
C ARG A 133 -2.14 -15.11 33.51
N GLY A 134 -1.31 -15.69 34.39
CA GLY A 134 -1.76 -16.22 35.69
C GLY A 134 -2.85 -17.29 35.59
N GLY A 135 -2.84 -18.12 34.55
CA GLY A 135 -3.82 -19.17 34.27
C GLY A 135 -5.15 -18.69 33.67
N GLN A 136 -5.31 -17.38 33.42
CA GLN A 136 -6.54 -16.80 32.87
C GLN A 136 -6.30 -16.22 31.47
N ALA A 137 -7.27 -16.42 30.58
CA ALA A 137 -7.28 -15.76 29.27
C ALA A 137 -7.74 -14.31 29.44
N LEU A 138 -6.91 -13.36 29.00
CA LEU A 138 -7.13 -11.92 29.11
C LEU A 138 -6.99 -11.29 27.71
N GLU A 139 -7.76 -10.26 27.45
CA GLU A 139 -7.59 -9.41 26.28
C GLU A 139 -6.81 -8.16 26.69
N ILE A 140 -5.70 -7.89 26.00
CA ILE A 140 -4.81 -6.76 26.27
C ILE A 140 -4.55 -5.98 24.99
N ASP A 141 -4.07 -4.74 25.11
CA ASP A 141 -3.51 -4.01 23.98
C ASP A 141 -2.26 -4.75 23.47
N ALA A 142 -2.14 -4.98 22.17
CA ALA A 142 -0.99 -5.68 21.58
C ALA A 142 0.34 -4.97 21.89
N GLU A 143 0.34 -3.67 22.18
CA GLU A 143 1.53 -2.94 22.62
C GLU A 143 2.05 -3.40 24.02
N GLU A 144 1.21 -4.07 24.82
CA GLU A 144 1.58 -4.58 26.15
C GLU A 144 2.18 -5.99 26.14
N LEU A 145 2.32 -6.60 24.95
CA LEU A 145 2.95 -7.92 24.81
C LEU A 145 4.44 -7.87 25.12
N VAL A 146 4.91 -8.93 25.77
CA VAL A 146 6.33 -9.12 26.11
C VAL A 146 6.80 -10.53 25.75
N PRO A 147 8.08 -10.75 25.47
CA PRO A 147 8.64 -12.10 25.31
C PRO A 147 8.33 -12.99 26.53
N GLY A 148 7.79 -14.19 26.24
CA GLY A 148 7.28 -15.14 27.23
C GLY A 148 5.77 -15.08 27.45
N ASP A 149 5.04 -14.11 26.90
CA ASP A 149 3.56 -14.17 26.88
C ASP A 149 3.08 -15.35 26.05
N VAL A 150 1.99 -15.98 26.49
CA VAL A 150 1.30 -17.03 25.73
C VAL A 150 0.10 -16.41 25.03
N VAL A 151 0.16 -16.30 23.70
CA VAL A 151 -0.91 -15.75 22.87
C VAL A 151 -1.81 -16.87 22.38
N LEU A 152 -3.12 -16.65 22.50
CA LEU A 152 -4.17 -17.54 22.02
C LEU A 152 -4.63 -17.04 20.64
N MET A 153 -4.56 -17.90 19.62
CA MET A 153 -4.87 -17.57 18.23
C MET A 153 -6.05 -18.39 17.74
N GLU A 154 -6.96 -17.76 17.03
CA GLU A 154 -8.11 -18.38 16.37
C GLU A 154 -8.27 -17.81 14.95
N ALA A 155 -8.95 -18.53 14.06
CA ALA A 155 -9.24 -18.06 12.71
C ALA A 155 -9.85 -16.66 12.71
N GLY A 156 -9.33 -15.75 11.87
CA GLY A 156 -9.68 -14.34 11.85
C GLY A 156 -8.80 -13.43 12.72
N ASN A 157 -7.96 -13.98 13.60
CA ASN A 157 -7.04 -13.17 14.40
C ASN A 157 -5.81 -12.75 13.59
N ARG A 158 -5.26 -11.56 13.89
CA ARG A 158 -3.90 -11.19 13.52
C ARG A 158 -2.90 -11.64 14.56
N VAL A 159 -1.78 -12.17 14.11
CA VAL A 159 -0.64 -12.53 14.97
C VAL A 159 0.01 -11.23 15.47
N PRO A 160 0.05 -11.00 16.80
CA PRO A 160 0.41 -9.67 17.33
C PRO A 160 1.92 -9.48 17.58
N ALA A 161 2.72 -10.55 17.55
CA ALA A 161 4.17 -10.56 17.78
C ALA A 161 4.78 -11.81 17.15
N ASP A 162 6.11 -11.93 17.06
CA ASP A 162 6.73 -13.18 16.64
C ASP A 162 6.73 -14.19 17.80
N GLY A 163 6.40 -15.44 17.50
CA GLY A 163 6.30 -16.46 18.52
C GLY A 163 6.53 -17.89 18.02
N ARG A 164 6.92 -18.78 18.97
CA ARG A 164 7.04 -20.22 18.78
C ARG A 164 5.69 -20.89 19.03
N VAL A 165 5.16 -21.58 18.05
CA VAL A 165 3.88 -22.30 18.16
C VAL A 165 4.06 -23.47 19.13
N CYS A 166 3.26 -23.53 20.19
CA CYS A 166 3.29 -24.59 21.19
C CYS A 166 2.03 -25.48 21.15
N VAL A 167 0.94 -24.99 20.57
CA VAL A 167 -0.28 -25.77 20.31
C VAL A 167 -0.77 -25.42 18.92
N ALA A 168 -1.05 -26.42 18.07
CA ALA A 168 -1.63 -26.25 16.76
C ALA A 168 -2.76 -27.26 16.54
N ALA A 169 -3.98 -26.78 16.34
CA ALA A 169 -5.13 -27.57 15.98
C ALA A 169 -5.64 -27.10 14.61
N THR A 170 -5.18 -27.76 13.54
CA THR A 170 -5.43 -27.36 12.15
C THR A 170 -5.13 -25.89 11.88
N LEU A 171 -4.06 -25.37 12.51
CA LEU A 171 -3.68 -23.96 12.42
C LEU A 171 -3.02 -23.69 11.07
N GLU A 172 -3.61 -22.75 10.33
CA GLU A 172 -3.06 -22.22 9.07
C GLU A 172 -2.94 -20.69 9.19
N ILE A 173 -1.79 -20.17 8.76
CA ILE A 173 -1.47 -18.74 8.83
C ILE A 173 -1.10 -18.25 7.44
N GLU A 174 -1.76 -17.19 6.99
CA GLU A 174 -1.43 -16.47 5.77
C GLU A 174 -0.21 -15.57 6.06
N GLU A 175 0.92 -15.94 5.49
CA GLU A 175 2.21 -15.26 5.65
C GLU A 175 2.65 -14.53 4.39
N ALA A 176 1.75 -14.36 3.41
CA ALA A 176 2.02 -13.71 2.13
C ALA A 176 2.70 -12.36 2.29
N ALA A 177 2.30 -11.60 3.30
CA ALA A 177 2.88 -10.30 3.63
C ALA A 177 4.38 -10.35 3.97
N LEU A 178 4.88 -11.48 4.46
CA LEU A 178 6.25 -11.67 4.91
C LEU A 178 7.08 -12.53 3.95
N THR A 179 6.47 -13.57 3.38
CA THR A 179 7.14 -14.58 2.54
C THR A 179 6.93 -14.36 1.04
N GLY A 180 5.85 -13.67 0.66
CA GLY A 180 5.41 -13.51 -0.73
C GLY A 180 4.60 -14.69 -1.28
N GLU A 181 4.42 -15.76 -0.49
CA GLU A 181 3.64 -16.94 -0.86
C GLU A 181 2.15 -16.71 -0.57
N SER A 182 1.30 -16.82 -1.59
CA SER A 182 -0.15 -16.51 -1.46
C SER A 182 -0.96 -17.61 -0.77
N LEU A 183 -0.38 -18.79 -0.53
CA LEU A 183 -1.07 -19.88 0.14
C LEU A 183 -0.81 -19.83 1.64
N PRO A 184 -1.85 -20.04 2.47
CA PRO A 184 -1.66 -20.19 3.91
C PRO A 184 -0.72 -21.34 4.25
N VAL A 185 0.15 -21.13 5.23
CA VAL A 185 1.11 -22.12 5.69
C VAL A 185 0.50 -22.90 6.87
N ALA A 186 0.43 -24.23 6.74
CA ALA A 186 0.03 -25.08 7.85
C ALA A 186 1.09 -25.04 8.94
N LYS A 187 0.69 -24.73 10.19
CA LYS A 187 1.58 -24.62 11.33
C LYS A 187 1.55 -25.86 12.22
N GLY A 188 2.73 -26.23 12.72
CA GLY A 188 2.95 -27.37 13.60
C GLY A 188 3.73 -27.00 14.86
N THR A 189 3.99 -28.00 15.70
CA THR A 189 4.76 -27.83 16.93
C THR A 189 6.14 -28.49 16.87
N GLU A 190 6.40 -29.30 15.82
CA GLU A 190 7.69 -29.98 15.64
C GLU A 190 8.79 -28.96 15.27
N PRO A 191 9.99 -29.06 15.86
CA PRO A 191 11.10 -28.15 15.52
C PRO A 191 11.54 -28.31 14.05
N VAL A 192 11.83 -27.21 13.41
CA VAL A 192 12.36 -27.18 12.05
C VAL A 192 13.90 -27.09 12.09
N PRO A 193 14.64 -28.16 11.77
CA PRO A 193 16.08 -28.17 11.91
C PRO A 193 16.77 -27.37 10.81
N GLY A 194 17.81 -26.61 11.14
CA GLY A 194 18.67 -25.88 10.22
C GLY A 194 18.95 -24.45 10.72
N ASP A 195 20.16 -23.92 10.42
CA ASP A 195 20.55 -22.59 10.86
C ASP A 195 20.05 -21.47 9.92
N GLU A 196 19.84 -21.77 8.64
CA GLU A 196 19.42 -20.80 7.58
C GLU A 196 18.13 -21.27 6.89
N VAL A 197 17.09 -21.55 7.67
CA VAL A 197 15.78 -21.94 7.11
C VAL A 197 15.04 -20.66 6.68
N PRO A 198 14.52 -20.58 5.43
CA PRO A 198 13.67 -19.48 4.98
C PRO A 198 12.45 -19.30 5.88
N LEU A 199 11.94 -18.06 6.02
CA LEU A 199 10.83 -17.76 6.93
C LEU A 199 9.57 -18.60 6.62
N GLY A 200 9.23 -18.77 5.35
CA GLY A 200 8.06 -19.55 4.92
C GLY A 200 8.14 -21.04 5.24
N ASP A 201 9.35 -21.58 5.42
CA ASP A 201 9.58 -22.98 5.75
C ASP A 201 9.61 -23.26 7.26
N ARG A 202 9.59 -22.21 8.11
CA ARG A 202 9.55 -22.33 9.55
C ARG A 202 8.12 -22.56 10.03
N THR A 203 7.64 -23.78 9.84
CA THR A 203 6.25 -24.15 10.11
C THR A 203 5.87 -24.14 11.60
N ASP A 204 6.85 -24.06 12.48
CA ASP A 204 6.69 -24.01 13.94
C ASP A 204 6.73 -22.59 14.52
N MET A 205 6.86 -21.58 13.67
CA MET A 205 6.87 -20.16 14.05
C MET A 205 5.64 -19.42 13.51
N ALA A 206 5.17 -18.41 14.24
CA ALA A 206 4.17 -17.46 13.79
C ALA A 206 4.76 -16.04 13.88
N TYR A 207 4.48 -15.21 12.90
CA TYR A 207 5.13 -13.91 12.72
C TYR A 207 4.15 -12.76 12.88
N MET A 208 4.63 -11.67 13.48
CA MET A 208 3.85 -10.45 13.67
C MET A 208 3.18 -10.00 12.36
N ASN A 209 1.91 -9.59 12.48
CA ASN A 209 1.12 -8.99 11.40
C ASN A 209 0.69 -9.95 10.27
N THR A 210 0.84 -11.25 10.45
CA THR A 210 0.23 -12.31 9.63
C THR A 210 -1.17 -12.63 10.12
N SER A 211 -1.99 -13.32 9.31
CA SER A 211 -3.40 -13.60 9.62
C SER A 211 -3.67 -15.09 9.78
N VAL A 212 -4.34 -15.47 10.87
CA VAL A 212 -4.81 -16.86 11.04
C VAL A 212 -6.02 -17.09 10.15
N THR A 213 -5.89 -17.97 9.17
CA THR A 213 -6.96 -18.27 8.19
C THR A 213 -7.80 -19.45 8.60
N ARG A 214 -7.23 -20.39 9.37
CA ARG A 214 -7.93 -21.61 9.78
C ARG A 214 -7.42 -22.13 11.12
N GLY A 215 -8.32 -22.84 11.85
CA GLY A 215 -7.97 -23.53 13.07
C GLY A 215 -7.74 -22.62 14.26
N ARG A 216 -7.03 -23.17 15.25
CA ARG A 216 -6.65 -22.49 16.49
C ARG A 216 -5.27 -22.95 16.95
N GLY A 217 -4.56 -22.09 17.69
CA GLY A 217 -3.27 -22.43 18.22
C GLY A 217 -2.86 -21.53 19.40
N GLU A 218 -1.75 -21.89 20.00
CA GLU A 218 -1.11 -21.09 21.03
C GLU A 218 0.36 -20.90 20.68
N MET A 219 0.89 -19.71 20.91
CA MET A 219 2.31 -19.44 20.72
C MET A 219 2.91 -18.75 21.94
N ILE A 220 4.19 -19.02 22.20
CA ILE A 220 5.00 -18.29 23.16
C ILE A 220 5.68 -17.16 22.42
N VAL A 221 5.45 -15.92 22.82
CA VAL A 221 6.08 -14.74 22.23
C VAL A 221 7.59 -14.80 22.40
N THR A 222 8.33 -14.77 21.31
CA THR A 222 9.80 -14.84 21.29
C THR A 222 10.45 -13.48 21.00
N ALA A 223 9.77 -12.61 20.24
CA ALA A 223 10.25 -11.27 19.92
C ALA A 223 9.10 -10.28 19.80
N THR A 224 9.36 -9.00 20.14
CA THR A 224 8.39 -7.90 20.11
C THR A 224 9.00 -6.66 19.47
N GLY A 225 8.15 -5.79 18.88
CA GLY A 225 8.54 -4.50 18.32
C GLY A 225 9.64 -4.58 17.27
N MET A 226 10.73 -3.86 17.49
CA MET A 226 11.85 -3.79 16.54
C MET A 226 12.69 -5.07 16.46
N ASP A 227 12.50 -6.00 17.39
CA ASP A 227 13.18 -7.30 17.40
C ASP A 227 12.44 -8.39 16.64
N THR A 228 11.23 -8.14 16.14
CA THR A 228 10.48 -9.03 15.25
C THR A 228 11.09 -9.05 13.85
N GLU A 229 10.76 -10.03 13.01
CA GLU A 229 11.19 -10.06 11.60
C GLU A 229 10.72 -8.81 10.85
N ILE A 230 9.50 -8.37 11.11
CA ILE A 230 8.97 -7.10 10.60
C ILE A 230 9.75 -5.89 11.12
N GLY A 231 10.13 -5.90 12.39
CA GLY A 231 10.96 -4.86 13.00
C GLY A 231 12.33 -4.71 12.32
N HIS A 232 12.92 -5.82 11.84
CA HIS A 232 14.18 -5.78 11.08
C HIS A 232 14.01 -5.14 9.72
N ILE A 233 12.95 -5.49 9.01
CA ILE A 233 12.61 -4.85 7.73
C ILE A 233 12.40 -3.34 7.94
N ALA A 234 11.70 -2.96 9.01
CA ALA A 234 11.50 -1.55 9.38
C ALA A 234 12.82 -0.83 9.67
N ASN A 235 13.79 -1.49 10.31
CA ASN A 235 15.12 -0.91 10.59
C ASN A 235 15.96 -0.73 9.33
N LEU A 236 15.96 -1.69 8.41
CA LEU A 236 16.58 -1.55 7.09
C LEU A 236 15.98 -0.37 6.31
N LEU A 237 14.67 -0.17 6.44
CA LEU A 237 13.96 0.96 5.84
C LEU A 237 14.36 2.30 6.49
N ALA A 238 14.61 2.35 7.80
CA ALA A 238 14.95 3.59 8.51
C ALA A 238 16.28 4.22 8.04
N THR A 239 17.21 3.42 7.52
CA THR A 239 18.54 3.86 7.03
C THR A 239 18.54 4.42 5.61
N THR A 240 17.42 4.37 4.88
CA THR A 240 17.33 4.89 3.52
C THR A 240 17.07 6.39 3.53
N GLU A 241 18.01 7.19 2.97
CA GLU A 241 17.87 8.65 2.87
C GLU A 241 16.66 9.04 2.00
N THR A 242 15.92 10.06 2.44
CA THR A 242 14.80 10.63 1.68
C THR A 242 15.29 11.76 0.78
N ASP A 243 15.13 11.61 -0.54
CA ASP A 243 15.43 12.66 -1.53
C ASP A 243 14.55 13.91 -1.34
N LYS A 244 15.11 15.09 -1.74
CA LYS A 244 14.31 16.32 -1.85
C LYS A 244 13.22 16.15 -2.90
N THR A 245 12.03 16.68 -2.61
CA THR A 245 10.92 16.67 -3.57
C THR A 245 11.20 17.51 -4.83
N PRO A 246 10.51 17.25 -5.96
CA PRO A 246 10.66 18.07 -7.17
C PRO A 246 10.47 19.55 -6.90
N LEU A 247 9.46 19.95 -6.13
CA LEU A 247 9.23 21.35 -5.77
C LEU A 247 10.37 21.95 -4.95
N GLN A 248 10.89 21.22 -3.95
CA GLN A 248 12.02 21.70 -3.15
C GLN A 248 13.26 21.97 -4.02
N LYS A 249 13.59 21.08 -4.96
CA LYS A 249 14.69 21.27 -5.92
C LYS A 249 14.44 22.50 -6.81
N GLN A 250 13.21 22.70 -7.25
CA GLN A 250 12.81 23.82 -8.09
C GLN A 250 12.85 25.16 -7.32
N LEU A 251 12.37 25.20 -6.06
CA LEU A 251 12.42 26.40 -5.21
C LEU A 251 13.86 26.79 -4.85
N ASP A 252 14.75 25.80 -4.61
CA ASP A 252 16.20 26.06 -4.45
C ASP A 252 16.78 26.74 -5.71
N GLY A 253 16.37 26.29 -6.90
CA GLY A 253 16.75 26.90 -8.17
C GLY A 253 16.22 28.34 -8.32
N LEU A 254 14.95 28.56 -8.02
CA LEU A 254 14.32 29.87 -8.06
C LEU A 254 15.00 30.84 -7.07
N SER A 255 15.30 30.41 -5.86
CA SER A 255 16.02 31.23 -4.85
C SER A 255 17.38 31.72 -5.36
N LYS A 256 18.12 30.89 -6.08
CA LYS A 256 19.40 31.30 -6.72
C LYS A 256 19.20 32.37 -7.80
N ILE A 257 18.15 32.24 -8.61
CA ILE A 257 17.82 33.21 -9.66
C ILE A 257 17.44 34.56 -9.02
N ILE A 258 16.58 34.53 -7.97
CA ILE A 258 16.17 35.71 -7.22
C ILE A 258 17.41 36.40 -6.60
N ALA A 259 18.31 35.65 -5.97
CA ALA A 259 19.53 36.18 -5.39
C ALA A 259 20.44 36.84 -6.44
N ALA A 260 20.55 36.24 -7.65
CA ALA A 260 21.31 36.82 -8.75
C ALA A 260 20.70 38.13 -9.24
N ILE A 261 19.38 38.19 -9.48
CA ILE A 261 18.66 39.40 -9.90
C ILE A 261 18.82 40.51 -8.85
N ALA A 262 18.62 40.20 -7.56
CA ALA A 262 18.79 41.13 -6.46
C ALA A 262 20.23 41.63 -6.36
N GLY A 263 21.21 40.74 -6.56
CA GLY A 263 22.63 41.12 -6.56
C GLY A 263 22.97 42.12 -7.68
N VAL A 264 22.50 41.88 -8.90
CA VAL A 264 22.66 42.80 -10.02
C VAL A 264 21.99 44.15 -9.75
N ALA A 265 20.75 44.12 -9.24
CA ALA A 265 20.02 45.33 -8.89
C ALA A 265 20.75 46.14 -7.78
N LEU A 266 21.27 45.43 -6.77
CA LEU A 266 22.04 46.04 -5.68
C LEU A 266 23.29 46.75 -6.22
N VAL A 267 24.07 46.10 -7.08
CA VAL A 267 25.24 46.72 -7.70
C VAL A 267 24.87 47.95 -8.48
N LEU A 268 23.81 47.90 -9.26
CA LEU A 268 23.32 49.03 -10.05
C LEU A 268 22.89 50.20 -9.15
N VAL A 269 22.14 49.93 -8.07
CA VAL A 269 21.71 50.99 -7.12
C VAL A 269 22.88 51.59 -6.40
N ILE A 270 23.91 50.81 -6.00
CA ILE A 270 25.13 51.31 -5.38
C ILE A 270 25.90 52.22 -6.35
N VAL A 271 26.10 51.78 -7.61
CA VAL A 271 26.77 52.57 -8.62
C VAL A 271 26.06 53.89 -8.87
N LEU A 272 24.74 53.89 -9.04
CA LEU A 272 23.94 55.09 -9.21
C LEU A 272 24.05 56.03 -7.99
N GLY A 273 24.04 55.52 -6.76
CA GLY A 273 24.19 56.32 -5.55
C GLY A 273 25.61 56.91 -5.39
N LEU A 274 26.66 56.14 -5.73
CA LEU A 274 28.05 56.66 -5.76
C LEU A 274 28.20 57.79 -6.75
N VAL A 275 27.67 57.66 -7.96
CA VAL A 275 27.70 58.73 -9.00
C VAL A 275 27.01 60.01 -8.51
N ARG A 276 26.01 59.86 -7.63
CA ARG A 276 25.28 60.99 -7.01
C ARG A 276 25.89 61.52 -5.73
N GLY A 277 27.01 60.96 -5.28
CA GLY A 277 27.68 61.37 -4.07
C GLY A 277 26.91 61.04 -2.76
N GLN A 278 26.10 60.00 -2.77
CA GLN A 278 25.43 59.55 -1.55
C GLN A 278 26.42 59.02 -0.52
N SER A 279 26.09 59.20 0.77
CA SER A 279 26.92 58.66 1.85
C SER A 279 26.88 57.15 1.90
N PHE A 280 27.95 56.57 2.44
CA PHE A 280 28.08 55.10 2.60
C PHE A 280 26.87 54.54 3.41
N ASP A 281 26.42 55.24 4.48
CA ASP A 281 25.31 54.81 5.30
C ASP A 281 23.99 54.74 4.51
N THR A 282 23.76 55.74 3.63
CA THR A 282 22.56 55.76 2.75
C THR A 282 22.60 54.59 1.77
N LEU A 283 23.76 54.32 1.14
CA LEU A 283 23.95 53.23 0.22
C LEU A 283 23.77 51.84 0.92
N PHE A 284 24.30 51.75 2.13
CA PHE A 284 24.17 50.50 2.92
C PHE A 284 22.71 50.25 3.32
N ILE A 285 22.00 51.25 3.84
CA ILE A 285 20.57 51.10 4.20
C ILE A 285 19.74 50.74 2.95
N THR A 286 20.01 51.38 1.82
CA THR A 286 19.37 51.07 0.55
C THR A 286 19.65 49.64 0.11
N GLY A 287 20.90 49.19 0.27
CA GLY A 287 21.29 47.81 -0.04
C GLY A 287 20.58 46.78 0.85
N VAL A 288 20.49 47.04 2.15
CA VAL A 288 19.76 46.19 3.09
C VAL A 288 18.27 46.18 2.76
N ALA A 289 17.67 47.34 2.44
CA ALA A 289 16.27 47.43 2.05
C ALA A 289 15.97 46.59 0.79
N LEU A 290 16.83 46.68 -0.24
CA LEU A 290 16.69 45.88 -1.44
C LEU A 290 16.91 44.36 -1.19
N ALA A 291 17.87 44.01 -0.32
CA ALA A 291 18.08 42.63 0.08
C ALA A 291 16.83 42.05 0.81
N VAL A 292 16.23 42.83 1.74
CA VAL A 292 14.97 42.43 2.42
C VAL A 292 13.83 42.30 1.42
N ALA A 293 13.75 43.21 0.43
CA ALA A 293 12.73 43.18 -0.63
C ALA A 293 12.85 41.93 -1.51
N ALA A 294 14.07 41.46 -1.74
CA ALA A 294 14.35 40.28 -2.56
C ALA A 294 14.02 38.94 -1.85
N ILE A 295 13.89 38.94 -0.53
CA ILE A 295 13.63 37.71 0.23
C ILE A 295 12.12 37.46 0.30
N PRO A 296 11.60 36.34 -0.30
CA PRO A 296 10.20 35.98 -0.20
C PRO A 296 9.87 35.41 1.18
N THR A 297 9.82 36.28 2.21
CA THR A 297 9.67 35.89 3.62
C THR A 297 8.38 35.13 3.89
N GLY A 298 7.33 35.32 3.08
CA GLY A 298 6.05 34.62 3.17
C GLY A 298 6.04 33.22 2.55
N LEU A 299 7.02 32.86 1.69
CA LEU A 299 6.99 31.64 0.91
C LEU A 299 6.89 30.36 1.76
N PRO A 300 7.69 30.14 2.81
CA PRO A 300 7.58 28.94 3.64
C PRO A 300 6.21 28.85 4.31
N ALA A 301 5.70 29.97 4.83
CA ALA A 301 4.41 30.04 5.52
C ALA A 301 3.25 29.70 4.57
N VAL A 302 3.24 30.28 3.38
CA VAL A 302 2.20 30.07 2.36
C VAL A 302 2.23 28.65 1.84
N VAL A 303 3.41 28.14 1.48
CA VAL A 303 3.56 26.75 0.98
C VAL A 303 3.06 25.76 2.05
N THR A 304 3.46 25.93 3.30
CA THR A 304 3.05 25.06 4.40
C THR A 304 1.54 25.14 4.64
N ALA A 305 0.95 26.33 4.62
CA ALA A 305 -0.48 26.53 4.77
C ALA A 305 -1.25 25.81 3.63
N LEU A 306 -0.83 25.99 2.39
CA LEU A 306 -1.43 25.35 1.22
C LEU A 306 -1.35 23.83 1.29
N LEU A 307 -0.16 23.30 1.60
CA LEU A 307 0.04 21.86 1.73
C LEU A 307 -0.77 21.27 2.89
N SER A 308 -0.87 21.98 4.02
CA SER A 308 -1.66 21.55 5.18
C SER A 308 -3.16 21.46 4.86
N ILE A 309 -3.69 22.47 4.15
CA ILE A 309 -5.08 22.46 3.69
C ILE A 309 -5.29 21.38 2.65
N GLY A 310 -4.34 21.22 1.71
CA GLY A 310 -4.34 20.17 0.72
C GLY A 310 -4.40 18.77 1.34
N THR A 311 -3.59 18.52 2.34
CA THR A 311 -3.58 17.25 3.08
C THR A 311 -4.95 16.98 3.74
N ARG A 312 -5.56 18.00 4.34
CA ARG A 312 -6.90 17.88 4.96
C ARG A 312 -7.99 17.57 3.93
N GLU A 313 -7.94 18.20 2.77
CA GLU A 313 -8.93 17.98 1.72
C GLU A 313 -8.77 16.60 1.06
N ILE A 314 -7.55 16.16 0.86
CA ILE A 314 -7.25 14.79 0.37
C ILE A 314 -7.71 13.75 1.40
N ALA A 315 -7.51 14.00 2.71
CA ALA A 315 -7.98 13.10 3.76
C ALA A 315 -9.50 12.94 3.78
N ARG A 316 -10.26 14.02 3.48
CA ARG A 316 -11.73 13.94 3.31
C ARG A 316 -12.17 13.10 2.12
N ARG A 317 -11.25 12.81 1.21
CA ARG A 317 -11.48 11.99 0.02
C ARG A 317 -10.80 10.62 0.12
N ASN A 318 -10.71 10.08 1.33
CA ASN A 318 -10.20 8.75 1.65
C ASN A 318 -8.70 8.54 1.38
N ALA A 319 -7.88 9.60 1.36
CA ALA A 319 -6.43 9.46 1.24
C ALA A 319 -5.71 10.26 2.34
N ILE A 320 -5.05 9.58 3.26
CA ILE A 320 -4.27 10.19 4.34
C ILE A 320 -2.84 10.39 3.85
N VAL A 321 -2.37 11.64 3.80
CA VAL A 321 -1.00 11.98 3.44
C VAL A 321 -0.17 12.21 4.68
N LYS A 322 0.87 11.43 4.90
CA LYS A 322 1.74 11.47 6.09
C LYS A 322 2.79 12.57 6.05
N ARG A 323 3.13 13.07 4.86
CA ARG A 323 4.13 14.12 4.66
C ARG A 323 3.57 15.22 3.77
N LEU A 324 3.53 16.45 4.25
CA LEU A 324 3.00 17.59 3.49
C LEU A 324 3.56 17.74 2.08
N PRO A 325 4.89 17.61 1.86
CA PRO A 325 5.46 17.76 0.51
C PRO A 325 4.97 16.71 -0.50
N ALA A 326 4.45 15.58 -0.05
CA ALA A 326 3.95 14.53 -0.94
C ALA A 326 2.71 14.96 -1.75
N VAL A 327 1.91 15.90 -1.20
CA VAL A 327 0.73 16.46 -1.92
C VAL A 327 1.12 17.14 -3.23
N GLU A 328 2.25 17.85 -3.23
CA GLU A 328 2.77 18.48 -4.44
C GLU A 328 3.34 17.43 -5.41
N THR A 329 4.07 16.45 -4.88
CA THR A 329 4.67 15.39 -5.67
C THR A 329 3.60 14.58 -6.40
N LEU A 330 2.41 14.36 -5.78
CA LEU A 330 1.24 13.75 -6.41
C LEU A 330 0.88 14.45 -7.73
N GLY A 331 0.83 15.78 -7.74
CA GLY A 331 0.52 16.57 -8.95
C GLY A 331 1.54 16.41 -10.09
N SER A 332 2.75 15.97 -9.79
CA SER A 332 3.82 15.72 -10.75
C SER A 332 3.93 14.26 -11.20
N THR A 333 3.10 13.36 -10.66
CA THR A 333 3.12 11.92 -10.97
C THR A 333 3.01 11.66 -12.47
N SER A 334 3.94 10.88 -13.01
CA SER A 334 3.99 10.50 -14.44
C SER A 334 3.78 8.99 -14.65
N VAL A 335 4.06 8.17 -13.62
CA VAL A 335 3.86 6.72 -13.65
C VAL A 335 3.24 6.28 -12.33
N ILE A 336 2.23 5.42 -12.40
CA ILE A 336 1.66 4.72 -11.24
C ILE A 336 1.93 3.23 -11.43
N CYS A 337 2.72 2.65 -10.55
CA CYS A 337 2.94 1.22 -10.44
C CYS A 337 1.97 0.68 -9.40
N SER A 338 1.01 -0.13 -9.82
CA SER A 338 -0.05 -0.62 -8.92
C SER A 338 0.05 -2.12 -8.75
N ASP A 339 0.00 -2.58 -7.50
CA ASP A 339 -0.31 -3.98 -7.24
C ASP A 339 -1.69 -4.32 -7.81
N LYS A 340 -1.89 -5.55 -8.21
CA LYS A 340 -3.17 -6.04 -8.76
C LYS A 340 -4.18 -6.25 -7.65
N THR A 341 -3.82 -7.14 -6.71
CA THR A 341 -4.75 -7.71 -5.72
C THR A 341 -5.18 -6.67 -4.69
N GLY A 342 -6.48 -6.57 -4.43
CA GLY A 342 -7.02 -5.63 -3.46
C GLY A 342 -6.99 -4.15 -3.87
N THR A 343 -6.14 -3.77 -4.83
CA THR A 343 -6.01 -2.38 -5.32
C THR A 343 -6.75 -2.16 -6.64
N LEU A 344 -6.38 -2.89 -7.69
CA LEU A 344 -7.03 -2.84 -9.00
C LEU A 344 -8.22 -3.80 -9.08
N THR A 345 -8.21 -4.84 -8.26
CA THR A 345 -9.24 -5.86 -8.14
C THR A 345 -9.94 -5.80 -6.79
N LEU A 346 -11.05 -6.51 -6.66
CA LEU A 346 -11.86 -6.53 -5.44
C LEU A 346 -11.23 -7.32 -4.30
N ASN A 347 -10.23 -8.18 -4.58
CA ASN A 347 -9.72 -9.21 -3.67
C ASN A 347 -10.83 -10.14 -3.15
N LYS A 348 -11.83 -10.39 -4.00
CA LYS A 348 -12.96 -11.27 -3.71
C LYS A 348 -13.13 -12.22 -4.90
N MET A 349 -12.80 -13.47 -4.73
CA MET A 349 -12.98 -14.47 -5.77
C MET A 349 -14.47 -14.54 -6.17
N THR A 350 -14.73 -14.44 -7.46
CA THR A 350 -16.08 -14.38 -8.03
C THR A 350 -16.21 -15.38 -9.18
N ALA A 351 -17.24 -16.21 -9.15
CA ALA A 351 -17.56 -17.07 -10.28
C ALA A 351 -18.13 -16.23 -11.43
N ARG A 352 -17.52 -16.30 -12.62
CA ARG A 352 -17.95 -15.58 -13.83
C ARG A 352 -18.58 -16.48 -14.88
N GLU A 353 -18.16 -17.73 -14.90
CA GLU A 353 -18.66 -18.71 -15.86
C GLU A 353 -18.97 -20.04 -15.18
N LEU A 354 -20.08 -20.66 -15.58
CA LEU A 354 -20.42 -22.04 -15.25
C LEU A 354 -20.56 -22.80 -16.58
N ALA A 355 -19.82 -23.90 -16.74
CA ALA A 355 -19.95 -24.78 -17.87
C ALA A 355 -20.42 -26.17 -17.44
N ILE A 356 -21.50 -26.64 -18.04
CA ILE A 356 -22.04 -27.98 -17.86
C ILE A 356 -21.65 -28.83 -19.07
N PRO A 357 -21.28 -30.11 -18.91
CA PRO A 357 -21.00 -30.98 -20.01
C PRO A 357 -22.10 -31.00 -21.07
N GLY A 358 -21.73 -31.17 -22.35
CA GLY A 358 -22.66 -31.03 -23.49
C GLY A 358 -22.63 -29.64 -24.11
N GLN A 359 -21.56 -28.86 -23.84
CA GLN A 359 -21.34 -27.51 -24.37
C GLN A 359 -22.32 -26.43 -23.87
N HIS A 360 -22.96 -26.64 -22.70
CA HIS A 360 -23.81 -25.65 -22.08
C HIS A 360 -22.97 -24.67 -21.23
N ARG A 361 -23.04 -23.42 -21.61
CA ARG A 361 -22.29 -22.33 -20.98
C ARG A 361 -23.25 -21.32 -20.34
N PHE A 362 -22.93 -20.88 -19.11
CA PHE A 362 -23.66 -19.86 -18.39
C PHE A 362 -22.71 -18.74 -17.99
N THR A 363 -23.18 -17.52 -18.11
CA THR A 363 -22.51 -16.34 -17.57
C THR A 363 -23.11 -16.01 -16.22
N VAL A 364 -22.29 -15.60 -15.27
CA VAL A 364 -22.68 -15.24 -13.91
C VAL A 364 -22.44 -13.73 -13.73
N SER A 365 -23.49 -13.02 -13.35
CA SER A 365 -23.43 -11.59 -13.03
C SER A 365 -23.31 -11.34 -11.52
N GLY A 366 -22.98 -10.10 -11.15
CA GLY A 366 -22.74 -9.68 -9.77
C GLY A 366 -21.31 -9.97 -9.32
N GLU A 367 -20.80 -9.18 -8.36
CA GLU A 367 -19.40 -9.16 -7.94
C GLU A 367 -19.26 -9.47 -6.45
N GLY A 368 -18.13 -10.03 -6.07
CA GLY A 368 -17.77 -10.33 -4.68
C GLY A 368 -18.67 -11.40 -4.05
N TYR A 369 -18.93 -11.28 -2.75
CA TYR A 369 -19.69 -12.27 -1.97
C TYR A 369 -21.17 -11.91 -1.77
N SER A 370 -21.71 -11.02 -2.60
CA SER A 370 -23.15 -10.75 -2.64
C SER A 370 -23.87 -11.85 -3.42
N SER A 371 -25.01 -12.29 -2.92
CA SER A 371 -25.94 -13.17 -3.64
C SER A 371 -26.71 -12.46 -4.76
N ASP A 372 -26.54 -11.14 -4.89
CA ASP A 372 -27.12 -10.38 -6.01
C ASP A 372 -26.48 -10.79 -7.32
N GLY A 373 -27.30 -11.08 -8.31
CA GLY A 373 -26.86 -11.48 -9.65
C GLY A 373 -27.69 -12.61 -10.22
N GLU A 374 -27.37 -13.01 -11.44
CA GLU A 374 -28.09 -14.02 -12.18
C GLU A 374 -27.15 -14.97 -12.89
N ILE A 375 -27.56 -16.23 -13.00
CA ILE A 375 -26.91 -17.25 -13.83
C ILE A 375 -27.70 -17.35 -15.12
N ARG A 376 -27.11 -16.93 -16.25
CA ARG A 376 -27.79 -16.91 -17.56
C ARG A 376 -27.14 -17.87 -18.55
N HIS A 377 -27.95 -18.75 -19.16
CA HIS A 377 -27.48 -19.63 -20.23
C HIS A 377 -27.17 -18.84 -21.49
N VAL A 378 -25.99 -19.09 -22.07
CA VAL A 378 -25.58 -18.51 -23.38
C VAL A 378 -26.32 -19.29 -24.48
N GLY A 379 -27.49 -18.80 -24.89
CA GLY A 379 -28.36 -19.46 -25.85
C GLY A 379 -29.82 -19.58 -25.36
N GLY A 380 -30.09 -19.13 -24.13
CA GLY A 380 -31.46 -18.94 -23.62
C GLY A 380 -32.21 -20.20 -23.19
N LEU A 381 -31.52 -21.33 -23.04
CA LEU A 381 -32.15 -22.56 -22.53
C LEU A 381 -32.37 -22.45 -21.00
N ASN A 382 -33.47 -22.98 -20.53
CA ASN A 382 -33.76 -23.12 -19.11
C ASN A 382 -33.39 -24.55 -18.68
N ILE A 383 -32.40 -24.68 -17.81
CA ILE A 383 -31.88 -25.94 -17.27
C ILE A 383 -31.99 -25.85 -15.76
N ASP A 384 -32.45 -26.93 -15.13
CA ASP A 384 -32.43 -27.08 -13.68
C ASP A 384 -30.98 -27.15 -13.19
N LEU A 385 -30.53 -26.14 -12.46
CA LEU A 385 -29.16 -26.01 -12.00
C LEU A 385 -28.89 -26.65 -10.63
N ASP A 386 -29.91 -26.97 -9.86
CA ASP A 386 -29.77 -27.48 -8.48
C ASP A 386 -28.79 -28.65 -8.38
N PRO A 387 -28.85 -29.67 -9.27
CA PRO A 387 -27.94 -30.81 -9.18
C PRO A 387 -26.46 -30.45 -9.44
N TYR A 388 -26.20 -29.33 -10.12
CA TYR A 388 -24.85 -28.85 -10.43
C TYR A 388 -24.32 -27.90 -9.38
N LEU A 389 -25.22 -27.22 -8.63
CA LEU A 389 -24.90 -26.23 -7.60
C LEU A 389 -24.78 -26.83 -6.18
N LEU A 390 -25.54 -27.89 -5.89
CA LEU A 390 -25.48 -28.62 -4.61
C LEU A 390 -24.06 -28.97 -4.14
N PRO A 391 -23.18 -29.54 -4.97
CA PRO A 391 -21.82 -29.87 -4.56
C PRO A 391 -21.00 -28.63 -4.16
N MET A 392 -21.34 -27.46 -4.65
CA MET A 392 -20.65 -26.21 -4.35
C MET A 392 -20.88 -25.75 -2.91
N ILE A 393 -22.01 -26.13 -2.31
CA ILE A 393 -22.34 -25.87 -0.90
C ILE A 393 -21.85 -27.01 -0.01
N LEU A 394 -22.10 -28.24 -0.40
CA LEU A 394 -21.87 -29.42 0.44
C LEU A 394 -20.39 -29.82 0.50
N CYS A 395 -19.64 -29.60 -0.57
CA CYS A 395 -18.20 -29.86 -0.62
C CYS A 395 -17.41 -28.57 -0.41
N ALA A 396 -17.73 -27.79 0.65
CA ALA A 396 -17.06 -26.57 1.01
C ALA A 396 -17.10 -26.34 2.53
N ASP A 397 -16.01 -25.81 3.08
CA ASP A 397 -15.87 -25.50 4.51
C ASP A 397 -16.10 -24.02 4.80
N ALA A 398 -15.96 -23.14 3.81
CA ALA A 398 -16.15 -21.73 3.95
C ALA A 398 -17.55 -21.35 4.42
N VAL A 399 -17.66 -20.27 5.19
CA VAL A 399 -18.91 -19.73 5.73
C VAL A 399 -19.01 -18.26 5.35
N LEU A 400 -20.21 -17.83 4.93
CA LEU A 400 -20.53 -16.44 4.68
C LEU A 400 -21.24 -15.85 5.91
N ASP A 401 -20.72 -14.74 6.44
CA ASP A 401 -21.37 -13.91 7.44
C ASP A 401 -21.69 -12.54 6.82
N GLY A 402 -22.89 -12.39 6.30
CA GLY A 402 -23.30 -11.25 5.49
C GLY A 402 -22.50 -11.15 4.18
N GLN A 403 -21.59 -10.19 4.06
CA GLN A 403 -20.68 -10.01 2.92
C GLN A 403 -19.23 -10.40 3.24
N ASP A 404 -18.98 -10.90 4.43
CA ASP A 404 -17.66 -11.35 4.86
C ASP A 404 -17.55 -12.87 4.71
N LEU A 405 -16.37 -13.31 4.29
CA LEU A 405 -16.05 -14.73 4.10
C LEU A 405 -15.12 -15.19 5.21
N ILE A 406 -15.47 -16.31 5.83
CA ILE A 406 -14.58 -17.04 6.74
C ILE A 406 -14.22 -18.35 6.02
N GLY A 407 -12.94 -18.52 5.65
CA GLY A 407 -12.43 -19.68 4.93
C GLY A 407 -11.82 -19.35 3.57
N ASP A 408 -11.67 -20.36 2.72
CA ASP A 408 -11.02 -20.24 1.40
C ASP A 408 -11.84 -19.37 0.43
N PRO A 409 -11.22 -18.35 -0.22
CA PRO A 409 -11.92 -17.48 -1.17
C PRO A 409 -12.51 -18.20 -2.39
N THR A 410 -11.89 -19.30 -2.84
CA THR A 410 -12.39 -20.09 -3.96
C THR A 410 -13.68 -20.82 -3.56
N GLU A 411 -13.73 -21.35 -2.35
CA GLU A 411 -14.95 -21.94 -1.80
C GLU A 411 -16.07 -20.91 -1.64
N GLY A 412 -15.71 -19.70 -1.17
CA GLY A 412 -16.63 -18.56 -1.10
C GLY A 412 -17.29 -18.27 -2.43
N ALA A 413 -16.52 -18.25 -3.53
CA ALA A 413 -17.06 -18.04 -4.87
C ALA A 413 -18.06 -19.15 -5.30
N LEU A 414 -17.78 -20.39 -4.93
CA LEU A 414 -18.69 -21.52 -5.24
C LEU A 414 -19.98 -21.45 -4.45
N ILE A 415 -19.90 -21.14 -3.15
CA ILE A 415 -21.09 -20.97 -2.27
C ILE A 415 -21.97 -19.83 -2.77
N VAL A 416 -21.37 -18.68 -3.12
CA VAL A 416 -22.09 -17.53 -3.69
C VAL A 416 -22.73 -17.87 -5.02
N LEU A 417 -22.06 -18.64 -5.88
CA LEU A 417 -22.63 -19.11 -7.15
C LEU A 417 -23.89 -19.95 -6.90
N ALA A 418 -23.86 -20.85 -5.93
CA ALA A 418 -25.03 -21.65 -5.58
C ALA A 418 -26.18 -20.81 -4.99
N ALA A 419 -25.86 -19.83 -4.15
CA ALA A 419 -26.85 -18.89 -3.62
C ALA A 419 -27.49 -18.04 -4.74
N LYS A 420 -26.74 -17.59 -5.74
CA LYS A 420 -27.26 -16.90 -6.95
C LYS A 420 -28.17 -17.82 -7.77
N GLY A 421 -27.97 -19.13 -7.71
CA GLY A 421 -28.85 -20.13 -8.31
C GLY A 421 -30.15 -20.38 -7.51
N GLY A 422 -30.31 -19.77 -6.34
CA GLY A 422 -31.50 -19.86 -5.52
C GLY A 422 -31.41 -20.87 -4.37
N LEU A 423 -30.27 -21.51 -4.14
CA LEU A 423 -30.08 -22.43 -3.03
C LEU A 423 -29.80 -21.71 -1.71
N ASP A 424 -30.51 -22.06 -0.64
CA ASP A 424 -30.19 -21.63 0.71
C ASP A 424 -29.02 -22.47 1.27
N VAL A 425 -27.94 -21.82 1.61
CA VAL A 425 -26.70 -22.50 2.06
C VAL A 425 -26.89 -23.18 3.41
N ALA A 426 -27.56 -22.51 4.35
CA ALA A 426 -27.75 -23.02 5.70
C ALA A 426 -28.74 -24.18 5.71
N GLU A 427 -29.88 -24.04 5.03
CA GLU A 427 -30.88 -25.06 4.87
C GLU A 427 -30.34 -26.30 4.13
N THR A 428 -29.55 -26.09 3.07
CA THR A 428 -28.90 -27.17 2.30
C THR A 428 -27.94 -28.00 3.19
N ARG A 429 -27.10 -27.36 3.97
CA ARG A 429 -26.18 -28.06 4.89
C ARG A 429 -26.89 -28.76 6.03
N GLN A 430 -27.97 -28.20 6.51
CA GLN A 430 -28.81 -28.85 7.54
C GLN A 430 -29.56 -30.07 6.98
N THR A 431 -30.05 -29.98 5.75
CA THR A 431 -30.82 -31.07 5.08
C THR A 431 -29.88 -32.25 4.74
N TYR A 432 -28.65 -31.98 4.33
CA TYR A 432 -27.70 -32.99 3.92
C TYR A 432 -26.41 -32.92 4.77
N PRO A 433 -26.43 -33.35 6.04
CA PRO A 433 -25.26 -33.30 6.89
C PRO A 433 -24.13 -34.16 6.36
N ARG A 434 -22.90 -33.71 6.54
CA ARG A 434 -21.68 -34.42 6.17
C ARG A 434 -21.48 -35.61 7.10
N ILE A 435 -21.26 -36.80 6.57
CA ILE A 435 -21.03 -38.04 7.34
C ILE A 435 -19.56 -38.49 7.29
N ALA A 436 -18.80 -38.09 6.27
CA ALA A 436 -17.37 -38.30 6.14
C ALA A 436 -16.78 -37.29 5.16
N GLU A 437 -15.46 -37.12 5.18
CA GLU A 437 -14.75 -36.20 4.29
C GLU A 437 -13.34 -36.65 3.96
N VAL A 438 -12.84 -36.19 2.83
CA VAL A 438 -11.42 -36.12 2.45
C VAL A 438 -11.11 -34.64 2.36
N PRO A 439 -10.36 -34.05 3.30
CA PRO A 439 -9.96 -32.65 3.23
C PRO A 439 -9.15 -32.36 1.95
N PHE A 440 -9.13 -31.08 1.53
CA PHE A 440 -8.29 -30.69 0.41
C PHE A 440 -6.81 -30.90 0.74
N ASP A 441 -6.08 -31.42 -0.22
CA ASP A 441 -4.62 -31.55 -0.15
C ASP A 441 -4.00 -31.27 -1.52
N SER A 442 -2.84 -30.61 -1.51
CA SER A 442 -2.11 -30.22 -2.73
C SER A 442 -1.56 -31.39 -3.54
N ASP A 443 -1.33 -32.54 -2.91
CA ASP A 443 -0.77 -33.74 -3.58
C ASP A 443 -1.82 -34.40 -4.49
N TYR A 444 -3.04 -34.59 -3.99
CA TYR A 444 -4.12 -35.15 -4.81
C TYR A 444 -5.07 -34.10 -5.42
N LYS A 445 -4.95 -32.80 -5.04
CA LYS A 445 -5.61 -31.62 -5.63
C LYS A 445 -7.14 -31.67 -5.69
N PHE A 446 -7.78 -32.30 -4.73
CA PHE A 446 -9.24 -32.33 -4.59
C PHE A 446 -9.66 -32.39 -3.13
N MET A 447 -10.93 -32.07 -2.88
CA MET A 447 -11.66 -32.30 -1.64
C MET A 447 -12.87 -33.17 -1.95
N ALA A 448 -13.26 -34.06 -1.04
CA ALA A 448 -14.47 -34.84 -1.17
C ALA A 448 -15.28 -34.85 0.13
N THR A 449 -16.61 -34.84 0.03
CA THR A 449 -17.53 -34.93 1.17
C THR A 449 -18.59 -35.98 0.89
N PHE A 450 -19.07 -36.65 1.93
CA PHE A 450 -20.02 -37.74 1.82
C PHE A 450 -21.29 -37.42 2.57
N HIS A 451 -22.45 -37.69 1.93
CA HIS A 451 -23.77 -37.31 2.43
C HIS A 451 -24.80 -38.42 2.17
N ASN A 452 -25.69 -38.66 3.14
CA ASN A 452 -26.83 -39.53 2.94
C ASN A 452 -27.85 -38.83 2.06
N MET A 453 -28.18 -39.43 0.92
CA MET A 453 -29.12 -38.84 -0.06
C MET A 453 -30.01 -39.92 -0.68
N THR A 454 -30.92 -39.51 -1.54
CA THR A 454 -31.76 -40.38 -2.34
C THR A 454 -31.23 -40.42 -3.78
N GLY A 455 -31.05 -41.61 -4.31
CA GLY A 455 -30.63 -41.83 -5.70
C GLY A 455 -31.77 -41.55 -6.70
N PRO A 456 -31.45 -41.51 -8.00
CA PRO A 456 -32.45 -41.29 -9.06
C PRO A 456 -33.56 -42.34 -9.12
N ASP A 457 -33.30 -43.51 -8.63
CA ASP A 457 -34.24 -44.66 -8.51
C ASP A 457 -35.06 -44.65 -7.24
N GLY A 458 -34.94 -43.64 -6.38
CA GLY A 458 -35.61 -43.50 -5.10
C GLY A 458 -35.00 -44.30 -3.95
N ASN A 459 -33.90 -45.01 -4.18
CA ASN A 459 -33.18 -45.78 -3.17
C ASN A 459 -32.21 -44.90 -2.36
N PRO A 460 -31.94 -45.20 -1.07
CA PRO A 460 -30.93 -44.51 -0.30
C PRO A 460 -29.54 -44.74 -0.90
N VAL A 461 -28.74 -43.68 -0.99
CA VAL A 461 -27.34 -43.73 -1.44
C VAL A 461 -26.44 -42.91 -0.52
N VAL A 462 -25.19 -43.26 -0.43
CA VAL A 462 -24.17 -42.31 0.09
C VAL A 462 -23.57 -41.58 -1.10
N ARG A 463 -23.87 -40.32 -1.23
CA ARG A 463 -23.33 -39.51 -2.33
C ARG A 463 -22.04 -38.82 -1.91
N CYS A 464 -20.99 -39.13 -2.66
CA CYS A 464 -19.70 -38.46 -2.59
C CYS A 464 -19.75 -37.25 -3.54
N TYR A 465 -19.61 -36.03 -3.02
CA TYR A 465 -19.35 -34.85 -3.81
C TYR A 465 -17.87 -34.54 -3.79
N VAL A 466 -17.33 -34.14 -4.94
CA VAL A 466 -15.91 -33.88 -5.12
C VAL A 466 -15.74 -32.53 -5.84
N LYS A 467 -14.86 -31.69 -5.35
CA LYS A 467 -14.36 -30.49 -6.06
C LYS A 467 -12.85 -30.57 -6.18
N GLY A 468 -12.29 -30.09 -7.27
CA GLY A 468 -10.83 -30.11 -7.44
C GLY A 468 -10.34 -29.60 -8.77
N ALA A 469 -9.04 -29.78 -8.98
CA ALA A 469 -8.37 -29.36 -10.20
C ALA A 469 -8.88 -30.09 -11.44
N PRO A 470 -9.04 -29.39 -12.59
CA PRO A 470 -9.58 -29.97 -13.81
C PRO A 470 -8.80 -31.19 -14.32
N ASP A 471 -7.47 -31.11 -14.32
CA ASP A 471 -6.56 -32.18 -14.76
C ASP A 471 -6.80 -33.50 -14.00
N VAL A 472 -7.05 -33.39 -12.70
CA VAL A 472 -7.28 -34.54 -11.84
C VAL A 472 -8.70 -35.08 -12.00
N LEU A 473 -9.73 -34.24 -11.91
CA LEU A 473 -11.11 -34.74 -11.90
C LEU A 473 -11.59 -35.17 -13.27
N ILE A 474 -11.18 -34.50 -14.36
CA ILE A 474 -11.49 -34.96 -15.73
C ILE A 474 -10.89 -36.34 -16.00
N SER A 475 -9.66 -36.60 -15.50
CA SER A 475 -9.02 -37.93 -15.66
C SER A 475 -9.74 -39.02 -14.88
N ARG A 476 -10.35 -38.72 -13.72
CA ARG A 476 -11.09 -39.64 -12.85
C ARG A 476 -12.56 -39.78 -13.22
N GLY A 477 -13.04 -39.03 -14.24
CA GLY A 477 -14.40 -39.08 -14.72
C GLY A 477 -14.70 -40.35 -15.52
N GLY A 478 -15.77 -41.06 -15.17
CA GLY A 478 -16.34 -42.20 -15.92
C GLY A 478 -17.59 -41.81 -16.70
N SER A 479 -18.36 -40.84 -16.24
CA SER A 479 -19.55 -40.30 -16.87
C SER A 479 -19.68 -38.81 -16.65
N TYR A 480 -20.64 -38.18 -17.33
CA TYR A 480 -21.07 -36.81 -17.02
C TYR A 480 -22.60 -36.75 -16.99
N ARG A 481 -23.13 -35.74 -16.24
CA ARG A 481 -24.56 -35.45 -16.18
C ARG A 481 -24.91 -34.47 -17.28
N GLY A 482 -25.79 -34.89 -18.18
CA GLY A 482 -26.36 -34.00 -19.21
C GLY A 482 -27.40 -33.05 -18.66
N PRO A 483 -27.80 -32.01 -19.43
CA PRO A 483 -28.75 -30.96 -18.99
C PRO A 483 -30.14 -31.49 -18.71
N ASP A 484 -30.51 -32.63 -19.28
CA ASP A 484 -31.78 -33.36 -19.05
C ASP A 484 -31.72 -34.37 -17.89
N GLY A 485 -30.61 -34.39 -17.15
CA GLY A 485 -30.35 -35.29 -16.05
C GLY A 485 -29.80 -36.69 -16.45
N THR A 486 -29.65 -36.98 -17.73
CA THR A 486 -29.14 -38.27 -18.20
C THR A 486 -27.67 -38.41 -17.85
N LEU A 487 -27.26 -39.65 -17.52
CA LEU A 487 -25.87 -40.02 -17.33
C LEU A 487 -25.27 -40.52 -18.64
N VAL A 488 -24.25 -39.84 -19.14
CA VAL A 488 -23.59 -40.17 -20.41
C VAL A 488 -22.17 -40.62 -20.11
N PRO A 489 -21.74 -41.81 -20.59
CA PRO A 489 -20.36 -42.28 -20.43
C PRO A 489 -19.37 -41.30 -21.08
N ILE A 490 -18.24 -41.07 -20.43
CA ILE A 490 -17.17 -40.22 -20.96
C ILE A 490 -16.44 -41.01 -22.07
N THR A 491 -16.41 -40.41 -23.27
CA THR A 491 -15.58 -40.81 -24.39
C THR A 491 -14.36 -39.92 -24.47
N ASP A 492 -13.31 -40.32 -25.22
CA ASP A 492 -12.14 -39.49 -25.47
C ASP A 492 -12.52 -38.13 -26.08
N GLN A 493 -13.54 -38.13 -26.94
CA GLN A 493 -14.06 -36.86 -27.50
C GLN A 493 -14.66 -35.93 -26.44
N ASN A 494 -15.47 -36.47 -25.52
CA ASN A 494 -16.05 -35.69 -24.45
C ASN A 494 -15.02 -35.19 -23.45
N ARG A 495 -13.97 -35.98 -23.21
CA ARG A 495 -12.81 -35.61 -22.39
C ARG A 495 -12.03 -34.47 -23.04
N SER A 496 -11.79 -34.52 -24.35
CA SER A 496 -11.19 -33.41 -25.09
C SER A 496 -12.03 -32.13 -25.01
N LEU A 497 -13.34 -32.22 -25.19
CA LEU A 497 -14.24 -31.05 -25.06
C LEU A 497 -14.20 -30.41 -23.65
N ALA A 498 -14.09 -31.24 -22.61
CA ALA A 498 -13.94 -30.74 -21.24
C ALA A 498 -12.58 -30.03 -21.04
N THR A 499 -11.50 -30.60 -21.62
CA THR A 499 -10.17 -29.98 -21.59
C THR A 499 -10.17 -28.66 -22.37
N ASP A 500 -10.77 -28.63 -23.57
CA ASP A 500 -10.89 -27.40 -24.39
C ASP A 500 -11.67 -26.30 -23.65
N ALA A 501 -12.71 -26.68 -22.91
CA ALA A 501 -13.47 -25.72 -22.09
C ALA A 501 -12.62 -25.17 -20.93
N ASN A 502 -11.84 -26.02 -20.26
CA ASN A 502 -10.88 -25.60 -19.25
C ASN A 502 -9.86 -24.61 -19.82
N ASP A 503 -9.24 -24.96 -20.97
CA ASP A 503 -8.18 -24.14 -21.57
C ASP A 503 -8.72 -22.79 -22.05
N ARG A 504 -9.96 -22.74 -22.53
CA ARG A 504 -10.63 -21.50 -22.88
C ARG A 504 -10.87 -20.60 -21.66
N MET A 505 -11.40 -21.14 -20.55
CA MET A 505 -11.59 -20.39 -19.30
C MET A 505 -10.24 -19.92 -18.75
N ALA A 506 -9.26 -20.79 -18.68
CA ALA A 506 -7.92 -20.48 -18.21
C ALA A 506 -7.23 -19.39 -19.06
N SER A 507 -7.41 -19.42 -20.39
CA SER A 507 -6.88 -18.38 -21.29
C SER A 507 -7.56 -17.02 -21.11
N SER A 508 -8.79 -16.99 -20.55
CA SER A 508 -9.49 -15.77 -20.12
C SER A 508 -9.05 -15.28 -18.74
N GLY A 509 -8.04 -15.92 -18.13
CA GLY A 509 -7.54 -15.54 -16.81
C GLY A 509 -8.34 -16.11 -15.63
N GLU A 510 -9.24 -17.05 -15.88
CA GLU A 510 -10.07 -17.68 -14.85
C GLU A 510 -9.36 -18.87 -14.20
N ARG A 511 -9.46 -19.00 -12.89
CA ARG A 511 -9.12 -20.23 -12.17
C ARG A 511 -10.28 -21.19 -12.34
N VAL A 512 -10.03 -22.36 -12.91
CA VAL A 512 -11.07 -23.34 -13.19
C VAL A 512 -11.15 -24.37 -12.07
N MET A 513 -12.36 -24.60 -11.57
CA MET A 513 -12.68 -25.64 -10.59
C MET A 513 -13.71 -26.59 -11.18
N VAL A 514 -13.48 -27.90 -11.04
CA VAL A 514 -14.44 -28.95 -11.46
C VAL A 514 -15.17 -29.45 -10.23
N VAL A 515 -16.47 -29.70 -10.39
CA VAL A 515 -17.31 -30.41 -9.41
C VAL A 515 -17.86 -31.69 -10.02
N ALA A 516 -17.85 -32.74 -9.21
CA ALA A 516 -18.27 -34.08 -9.61
C ALA A 516 -18.99 -34.80 -8.46
N GLN A 517 -19.65 -35.93 -8.78
CA GLN A 517 -20.28 -36.77 -7.77
C GLN A 517 -20.05 -38.27 -8.07
N ARG A 518 -20.26 -39.08 -7.04
CA ARG A 518 -20.39 -40.53 -7.15
C ARG A 518 -21.40 -41.05 -6.13
N ASP A 519 -22.33 -41.90 -6.55
CA ASP A 519 -23.25 -42.58 -5.67
C ASP A 519 -22.68 -43.94 -5.25
N LEU A 520 -22.75 -44.22 -3.94
CA LEU A 520 -22.22 -45.44 -3.32
C LEU A 520 -23.34 -46.20 -2.64
N ASP A 521 -23.25 -47.49 -2.55
CA ASP A 521 -24.14 -48.32 -1.77
C ASP A 521 -23.92 -48.06 -0.28
N PRO A 522 -24.95 -47.61 0.48
CA PRO A 522 -24.82 -47.37 1.91
C PRO A 522 -24.37 -48.63 2.70
N ALA A 523 -24.70 -49.83 2.23
CA ALA A 523 -24.30 -51.05 2.89
C ALA A 523 -22.79 -51.38 2.72
N ALA A 524 -22.15 -50.86 1.68
CA ALA A 524 -20.73 -51.03 1.38
C ALA A 524 -19.85 -49.84 1.78
N PHE A 525 -20.42 -48.74 2.24
CA PHE A 525 -19.68 -47.54 2.61
C PHE A 525 -19.14 -47.61 4.05
N ASP A 526 -17.83 -47.53 4.19
CA ASP A 526 -17.14 -47.41 5.48
C ASP A 526 -16.58 -46.00 5.65
N PRO A 527 -17.11 -45.16 6.55
CA PRO A 527 -16.60 -43.79 6.78
C PRO A 527 -15.19 -43.76 7.39
N SER A 528 -14.69 -44.89 7.90
CA SER A 528 -13.33 -45.02 8.45
C SER A 528 -12.34 -45.69 7.49
N GLY A 529 -12.81 -46.06 6.28
CA GLY A 529 -12.01 -46.78 5.27
C GLY A 529 -11.16 -45.87 4.39
N ASP A 530 -10.64 -46.42 3.28
CA ASP A 530 -9.87 -45.67 2.27
C ASP A 530 -10.82 -44.77 1.44
N LEU A 531 -11.11 -43.59 1.97
CA LEU A 531 -11.99 -42.60 1.31
C LEU A 531 -11.37 -42.01 0.05
N ILE A 532 -10.02 -41.91 -0.04
CA ILE A 532 -9.31 -41.41 -1.23
C ILE A 532 -9.47 -42.37 -2.40
N GLY A 533 -9.37 -43.68 -2.14
CA GLY A 533 -9.56 -44.73 -3.16
C GLY A 533 -11.00 -44.78 -3.69
N VAL A 534 -11.98 -44.27 -2.97
CA VAL A 534 -13.38 -44.14 -3.40
C VAL A 534 -13.57 -43.08 -4.48
N VAL A 535 -12.71 -42.03 -4.51
CA VAL A 535 -12.80 -40.89 -5.45
C VAL A 535 -12.28 -41.34 -6.85
N ARG A 536 -13.10 -42.14 -7.52
CA ARG A 536 -12.87 -42.66 -8.89
C ARG A 536 -14.20 -42.91 -9.60
N ASP A 537 -14.21 -43.12 -10.90
CA ASP A 537 -15.40 -43.33 -11.70
C ASP A 537 -16.47 -42.25 -11.46
N LEU A 538 -16.02 -41.01 -11.44
CA LEU A 538 -16.84 -39.86 -11.10
C LEU A 538 -17.81 -39.49 -12.22
N THR A 539 -18.99 -39.01 -11.87
CA THR A 539 -19.89 -38.26 -12.76
C THR A 539 -19.54 -36.79 -12.73
N LEU A 540 -18.96 -36.27 -13.81
CA LEU A 540 -18.66 -34.84 -13.92
C LEU A 540 -19.97 -34.05 -14.00
N LEU A 541 -20.07 -32.99 -13.20
CA LEU A 541 -21.26 -32.13 -13.11
C LEU A 541 -21.03 -30.78 -13.80
N ALA A 542 -20.05 -30.04 -13.37
CA ALA A 542 -19.80 -28.71 -13.91
C ALA A 542 -18.33 -28.29 -13.75
N MET A 543 -17.96 -27.29 -14.54
CA MET A 543 -16.74 -26.49 -14.37
C MET A 543 -17.11 -25.06 -14.07
N VAL A 544 -16.42 -24.44 -13.13
CA VAL A 544 -16.64 -23.05 -12.71
C VAL A 544 -15.36 -22.26 -12.97
N GLY A 545 -15.48 -21.20 -13.75
CA GLY A 545 -14.45 -20.20 -13.95
C GLY A 545 -14.55 -19.10 -12.88
N ILE A 546 -13.50 -18.95 -12.09
CA ILE A 546 -13.43 -18.06 -10.93
C ILE A 546 -12.32 -17.04 -11.17
N VAL A 547 -12.60 -15.78 -10.88
CA VAL A 547 -11.63 -14.68 -11.04
C VAL A 547 -11.76 -13.70 -9.89
N ASP A 548 -10.67 -13.00 -9.59
CA ASP A 548 -10.71 -11.77 -8.79
C ASP A 548 -10.98 -10.59 -9.75
N PRO A 549 -12.22 -10.07 -9.83
CA PRO A 549 -12.61 -9.13 -10.87
C PRO A 549 -11.98 -7.76 -10.67
N PRO A 550 -11.64 -7.05 -11.76
CA PRO A 550 -11.19 -5.67 -11.67
C PRO A 550 -12.33 -4.77 -11.18
N ARG A 551 -11.98 -3.78 -10.34
CA ARG A 551 -12.93 -2.76 -9.87
C ARG A 551 -13.40 -1.91 -11.05
N SER A 552 -14.69 -1.63 -11.14
CA SER A 552 -15.27 -0.78 -12.19
C SER A 552 -14.69 0.65 -12.15
N GLU A 553 -14.45 1.18 -10.95
CA GLU A 553 -13.84 2.48 -10.71
C GLU A 553 -12.38 2.54 -11.17
N ALA A 554 -11.64 1.43 -11.03
CA ALA A 554 -10.24 1.36 -11.47
C ALA A 554 -10.12 1.52 -12.99
N LYS A 555 -11.03 0.92 -13.76
CA LYS A 555 -11.07 1.07 -15.22
C LYS A 555 -11.29 2.53 -15.66
N ALA A 556 -12.24 3.21 -15.02
CA ALA A 556 -12.52 4.62 -15.29
C ALA A 556 -11.32 5.50 -14.91
N ALA A 557 -10.71 5.25 -13.75
CA ALA A 557 -9.55 5.97 -13.26
C ALA A 557 -8.30 5.77 -14.14
N ILE A 558 -8.06 4.56 -14.65
CA ILE A 558 -6.97 4.29 -15.60
C ILE A 558 -7.18 5.03 -16.92
N ALA A 559 -8.42 5.11 -17.42
CA ALA A 559 -8.73 5.91 -18.60
C ALA A 559 -8.49 7.40 -18.35
N GLU A 560 -8.75 7.92 -17.15
CA GLU A 560 -8.44 9.29 -16.75
C GLU A 560 -6.92 9.51 -16.65
N CYS A 561 -6.16 8.59 -16.06
CA CYS A 561 -4.70 8.61 -16.06
C CYS A 561 -4.12 8.75 -17.47
N ARG A 562 -4.64 7.96 -18.43
CA ARG A 562 -4.20 8.02 -19.82
C ARG A 562 -4.43 9.40 -20.43
N LYS A 563 -5.61 10.01 -20.22
CA LYS A 563 -5.90 11.38 -20.67
C LYS A 563 -4.96 12.41 -20.03
N ALA A 564 -4.58 12.16 -18.79
CA ALA A 564 -3.66 13.00 -18.03
C ALA A 564 -2.18 12.76 -18.38
N GLY A 565 -1.86 11.86 -19.31
CA GLY A 565 -0.50 11.49 -19.68
C GLY A 565 0.24 10.67 -18.64
N ILE A 566 -0.48 10.06 -17.70
CA ILE A 566 0.07 9.21 -16.63
C ILE A 566 0.00 7.76 -17.08
N ARG A 567 1.12 7.06 -17.04
CA ARG A 567 1.17 5.63 -17.36
C ARG A 567 0.87 4.80 -16.13
N VAL A 568 -0.07 3.87 -16.27
CA VAL A 568 -0.36 2.89 -15.22
C VAL A 568 0.32 1.56 -15.59
N ARG A 569 0.99 0.93 -14.61
CA ARG A 569 1.63 -0.37 -14.74
C ARG A 569 1.09 -1.30 -13.66
N MET A 570 0.82 -2.54 -14.03
CA MET A 570 0.42 -3.57 -13.10
C MET A 570 1.64 -4.38 -12.67
N ILE A 571 1.74 -4.62 -11.37
CA ILE A 571 2.76 -5.48 -10.77
C ILE A 571 2.02 -6.54 -9.97
N THR A 572 2.35 -7.83 -10.14
CA THR A 572 1.58 -8.88 -9.48
C THR A 572 2.40 -10.17 -9.30
N GLY A 573 2.06 -10.95 -8.26
CA GLY A 573 2.51 -12.33 -8.08
C GLY A 573 1.82 -13.33 -9.01
N ASP A 574 0.73 -12.96 -9.70
CA ASP A 574 -0.04 -13.82 -10.58
C ASP A 574 0.74 -14.29 -11.82
N HIS A 575 0.19 -15.31 -12.47
CA HIS A 575 0.70 -15.77 -13.77
C HIS A 575 0.55 -14.68 -14.85
N ALA A 576 1.52 -14.59 -15.75
CA ALA A 576 1.58 -13.55 -16.78
C ALA A 576 0.32 -13.50 -17.68
N THR A 577 -0.26 -14.67 -18.01
CA THR A 577 -1.48 -14.75 -18.81
C THR A 577 -2.69 -14.14 -18.10
N THR A 578 -2.90 -14.48 -16.82
CA THR A 578 -3.98 -13.92 -16.00
C THR A 578 -3.79 -12.41 -15.82
N ALA A 579 -2.58 -11.97 -15.52
CA ALA A 579 -2.25 -10.55 -15.37
C ALA A 579 -2.47 -9.77 -16.66
N ALA A 580 -2.11 -10.34 -17.82
CA ALA A 580 -2.35 -9.73 -19.13
C ALA A 580 -3.83 -9.58 -19.46
N ALA A 581 -4.66 -10.61 -19.14
CA ALA A 581 -6.10 -10.57 -19.35
C ALA A 581 -6.75 -9.45 -18.53
N ILE A 582 -6.45 -9.36 -17.24
CA ILE A 582 -6.96 -8.32 -16.33
C ILE A 582 -6.48 -6.92 -16.76
N ALA A 583 -5.20 -6.79 -17.14
CA ALA A 583 -4.65 -5.53 -17.64
C ALA A 583 -5.39 -5.06 -18.92
N GLY A 584 -5.71 -6.01 -19.82
CA GLY A 584 -6.51 -5.74 -21.02
C GLY A 584 -7.92 -5.23 -20.70
N GLU A 585 -8.62 -5.85 -19.71
CA GLU A 585 -9.93 -5.38 -19.25
C GLU A 585 -9.88 -3.98 -18.66
N LEU A 586 -8.83 -3.67 -17.89
CA LEU A 586 -8.60 -2.37 -17.29
C LEU A 586 -8.13 -1.31 -18.30
N GLY A 587 -7.65 -1.73 -19.47
CA GLY A 587 -7.09 -0.84 -20.49
C GLY A 587 -5.67 -0.38 -20.18
N ILE A 588 -4.88 -1.16 -19.44
CA ILE A 588 -3.45 -0.92 -19.23
C ILE A 588 -2.70 -1.26 -20.51
N GLU A 589 -1.95 -0.30 -21.05
CA GLU A 589 -1.20 -0.44 -22.31
C GLU A 589 0.19 -1.05 -22.07
N GLY A 590 0.64 -1.84 -23.04
CA GLY A 590 1.96 -2.46 -23.05
C GLY A 590 1.92 -3.98 -22.89
N ARG A 591 3.07 -4.62 -23.10
CA ARG A 591 3.21 -6.08 -23.01
C ARG A 591 3.35 -6.54 -21.54
N ALA A 592 2.94 -7.76 -21.28
CA ALA A 592 3.24 -8.45 -20.03
C ALA A 592 4.58 -9.19 -20.16
N ILE A 593 5.38 -9.12 -19.09
CA ILE A 593 6.61 -9.90 -18.94
C ILE A 593 6.62 -10.59 -17.58
N THR A 594 7.37 -11.67 -17.46
CA THR A 594 7.56 -12.36 -16.17
C THR A 594 8.67 -11.72 -15.34
N GLY A 595 8.64 -11.91 -14.01
CA GLY A 595 9.72 -11.50 -13.12
C GLY A 595 11.07 -12.11 -13.49
N ALA A 596 11.07 -13.38 -13.95
CA ALA A 596 12.27 -14.03 -14.43
C ALA A 596 12.87 -13.36 -15.68
N GLU A 597 12.03 -12.97 -16.66
CA GLU A 597 12.47 -12.18 -17.83
C GLU A 597 12.96 -10.80 -17.39
N PHE A 598 12.26 -10.14 -16.44
CA PHE A 598 12.64 -8.84 -15.90
C PHE A 598 13.99 -8.92 -15.16
N ALA A 599 14.20 -9.94 -14.33
CA ALA A 599 15.43 -10.14 -13.57
C ALA A 599 16.63 -10.46 -14.48
N ALA A 600 16.42 -11.22 -15.56
CA ALA A 600 17.47 -11.60 -16.50
C ALA A 600 17.96 -10.46 -17.41
N MET A 601 17.17 -9.38 -17.60
CA MET A 601 17.55 -8.28 -18.47
C MET A 601 18.50 -7.30 -17.76
N PRO A 602 19.58 -6.83 -18.40
CA PRO A 602 20.42 -5.73 -17.93
C PRO A 602 19.63 -4.41 -17.81
N ASP A 603 20.09 -3.52 -16.93
CA ASP A 603 19.38 -2.26 -16.64
C ASP A 603 19.29 -1.32 -17.86
N ASP A 604 20.33 -1.25 -18.68
CA ASP A 604 20.34 -0.47 -19.92
C ASP A 604 19.28 -0.95 -20.92
N GLN A 605 19.17 -2.26 -21.12
CA GLN A 605 18.15 -2.87 -21.98
C GLN A 605 16.73 -2.66 -21.41
N LEU A 606 16.57 -2.79 -20.06
CA LEU A 606 15.29 -2.53 -19.41
C LEU A 606 14.87 -1.09 -19.59
N LEU A 607 15.78 -0.11 -19.45
CA LEU A 607 15.48 1.31 -19.62
C LEU A 607 14.91 1.62 -21.03
N GLU A 608 15.44 0.96 -22.06
CA GLU A 608 14.91 1.11 -23.43
C GLU A 608 13.53 0.47 -23.62
N GLN A 609 13.29 -0.66 -22.95
CA GLN A 609 12.04 -1.44 -23.09
C GLN A 609 10.92 -1.00 -22.14
N LEU A 610 11.26 -0.33 -21.02
CA LEU A 610 10.26 0.16 -20.05
C LEU A 610 9.04 0.85 -20.68
N PRO A 611 9.16 1.68 -21.72
CA PRO A 611 7.98 2.30 -22.36
C PRO A 611 6.98 1.29 -22.92
N GLN A 612 7.39 0.07 -23.23
CA GLN A 612 6.56 -0.97 -23.85
C GLN A 612 6.02 -1.99 -22.84
N ILE A 613 6.52 -1.98 -21.57
CA ILE A 613 6.11 -2.92 -20.53
C ILE A 613 4.95 -2.31 -19.74
N GLY A 614 3.79 -2.96 -19.78
CA GLY A 614 2.59 -2.57 -19.02
C GLY A 614 2.38 -3.42 -17.77
N VAL A 615 2.84 -4.67 -17.80
CA VAL A 615 2.62 -5.65 -16.72
C VAL A 615 3.92 -6.38 -16.41
N VAL A 616 4.24 -6.52 -15.12
CA VAL A 616 5.30 -7.40 -14.63
C VAL A 616 4.65 -8.41 -13.68
N ALA A 617 4.70 -9.70 -14.07
CA ALA A 617 4.01 -10.81 -13.41
C ALA A 617 5.01 -11.73 -12.69
N ARG A 618 4.61 -12.37 -11.59
CA ARG A 618 5.48 -13.24 -10.76
C ARG A 618 6.76 -12.52 -10.31
N VAL A 619 6.60 -11.35 -9.74
CA VAL A 619 7.73 -10.50 -9.29
C VAL A 619 8.17 -10.85 -7.88
N ALA A 620 9.48 -10.84 -7.65
CA ALA A 620 10.06 -10.82 -6.32
C ALA A 620 10.06 -9.38 -5.75
N PRO A 621 10.17 -9.20 -4.43
CA PRO A 621 10.25 -7.87 -3.79
C PRO A 621 11.37 -6.99 -4.35
N GLU A 622 12.52 -7.58 -4.66
CA GLU A 622 13.68 -6.91 -5.23
C GLU A 622 13.39 -6.35 -6.63
N ASP A 623 12.57 -7.05 -7.42
CA ASP A 623 12.17 -6.60 -8.75
C ASP A 623 11.27 -5.38 -8.69
N LYS A 624 10.35 -5.31 -7.69
CA LYS A 624 9.52 -4.13 -7.44
C LYS A 624 10.39 -2.90 -7.14
N LEU A 625 11.38 -3.05 -6.28
CA LEU A 625 12.33 -2.00 -5.94
C LEU A 625 13.17 -1.59 -7.16
N ARG A 626 13.67 -2.56 -7.93
CA ARG A 626 14.46 -2.34 -9.15
C ARG A 626 13.66 -1.57 -10.19
N LEU A 627 12.40 -1.94 -10.41
CA LEU A 627 11.50 -1.25 -11.34
C LEU A 627 11.31 0.24 -10.95
N VAL A 628 11.05 0.52 -9.68
CA VAL A 628 10.91 1.88 -9.17
C VAL A 628 12.18 2.69 -9.43
N ARG A 629 13.37 2.13 -9.14
CA ARG A 629 14.65 2.79 -9.38
C ARG A 629 14.89 3.12 -10.85
N LEU A 630 14.64 2.17 -11.75
CA LEU A 630 14.80 2.35 -13.19
C LEU A 630 13.84 3.42 -13.75
N LEU A 631 12.59 3.44 -13.27
CA LEU A 631 11.63 4.46 -13.65
C LEU A 631 12.06 5.86 -13.19
N LYS A 632 12.62 5.99 -11.98
CA LYS A 632 13.19 7.26 -11.48
C LYS A 632 14.41 7.68 -12.28
N GLN A 633 15.28 6.75 -12.66
CA GLN A 633 16.43 7.03 -13.56
C GLN A 633 15.96 7.54 -14.93
N SER A 634 14.82 7.07 -15.42
CA SER A 634 14.17 7.56 -16.64
C SER A 634 13.42 8.89 -16.45
N HIS A 635 13.73 9.64 -15.39
CA HIS A 635 13.12 10.95 -15.07
C HIS A 635 11.61 10.92 -14.88
N ASN A 636 11.05 9.79 -14.41
CA ASN A 636 9.65 9.71 -14.01
C ASN A 636 9.49 10.08 -12.53
N VAL A 637 8.32 10.65 -12.21
CA VAL A 637 7.80 10.75 -10.84
C VAL A 637 6.91 9.54 -10.63
N VAL A 638 7.35 8.65 -9.75
CA VAL A 638 6.76 7.31 -9.57
C VAL A 638 5.88 7.26 -8.33
N ALA A 639 4.60 6.94 -8.51
CA ALA A 639 3.74 6.46 -7.45
C ALA A 639 3.77 4.92 -7.45
N MET A 640 3.91 4.30 -6.29
CA MET A 640 3.90 2.85 -6.10
C MET A 640 2.85 2.47 -5.07
N THR A 641 1.95 1.54 -5.40
CA THR A 641 1.00 1.00 -4.43
C THR A 641 1.45 -0.37 -3.93
N GLY A 642 1.06 -0.70 -2.71
CA GLY A 642 1.27 -2.02 -2.14
C GLY A 642 0.59 -2.14 -0.79
N ASP A 643 0.33 -3.38 -0.36
CA ASP A 643 -0.30 -3.71 0.90
C ASP A 643 0.58 -4.58 1.80
N GLY A 644 1.52 -5.32 1.20
CA GLY A 644 2.41 -6.26 1.88
C GLY A 644 3.70 -5.64 2.41
N VAL A 645 4.37 -6.39 3.27
CA VAL A 645 5.73 -6.09 3.76
C VAL A 645 6.73 -6.12 2.60
N ASN A 646 6.50 -7.00 1.61
CA ASN A 646 7.30 -7.13 0.40
C ASN A 646 7.31 -5.86 -0.47
N ASP A 647 6.29 -5.01 -0.33
CA ASP A 647 6.17 -3.74 -1.04
C ASP A 647 6.91 -2.61 -0.36
N ALA A 648 7.17 -2.73 0.94
CA ALA A 648 7.70 -1.64 1.75
C ALA A 648 9.01 -1.02 1.21
N PRO A 649 10.00 -1.79 0.70
CA PRO A 649 11.19 -1.21 0.09
C PRO A 649 10.86 -0.39 -1.17
N ALA A 650 9.95 -0.87 -2.02
CA ALA A 650 9.52 -0.19 -3.23
C ALA A 650 8.66 1.04 -2.91
N LEU A 651 7.73 0.95 -1.93
CA LEU A 651 6.94 2.06 -1.42
C LEU A 651 7.83 3.20 -0.92
N LYS A 652 8.89 2.86 -0.17
CA LYS A 652 9.82 3.85 0.36
C LYS A 652 10.71 4.48 -0.69
N ALA A 653 11.14 3.72 -1.69
CA ALA A 653 11.99 4.18 -2.78
C ALA A 653 11.23 5.04 -3.81
N ALA A 654 9.93 4.86 -3.93
CA ALA A 654 9.05 5.66 -4.80
C ALA A 654 9.00 7.13 -4.34
N ASP A 655 8.69 8.03 -5.29
CA ASP A 655 8.42 9.44 -4.94
C ASP A 655 7.14 9.54 -4.11
N ILE A 656 6.18 8.66 -4.39
CA ILE A 656 4.93 8.49 -3.64
C ILE A 656 4.66 7.01 -3.39
N GLY A 657 5.00 6.52 -2.20
CA GLY A 657 4.51 5.22 -1.73
C GLY A 657 3.08 5.36 -1.24
N VAL A 658 2.20 4.48 -1.69
CA VAL A 658 0.77 4.45 -1.37
C VAL A 658 0.43 3.10 -0.75
N ALA A 659 0.06 3.08 0.52
CA ALA A 659 -0.37 1.86 1.20
C ALA A 659 -1.89 1.75 1.28
N MET A 660 -2.38 0.51 1.31
CA MET A 660 -3.77 0.22 1.59
C MET A 660 -4.07 0.43 3.07
N GLY A 661 -5.23 0.98 3.40
CA GLY A 661 -5.64 1.30 4.76
C GLY A 661 -6.36 0.14 5.46
N ILE A 662 -7.14 -0.64 4.70
CA ILE A 662 -7.91 -1.78 5.19
C ILE A 662 -7.05 -3.04 5.15
N THR A 663 -6.55 -3.42 3.96
CA THR A 663 -5.78 -4.66 3.76
C THR A 663 -4.29 -4.50 4.04
N GLY A 664 -3.78 -3.26 4.03
CA GLY A 664 -2.34 -3.01 4.17
C GLY A 664 -1.78 -3.34 5.55
N THR A 665 -0.57 -3.91 5.56
CA THR A 665 0.19 -4.17 6.78
C THR A 665 0.70 -2.87 7.42
N GLU A 666 0.97 -2.88 8.72
CA GLU A 666 1.53 -1.70 9.40
C GLU A 666 2.88 -1.27 8.81
N VAL A 667 3.69 -2.23 8.32
CA VAL A 667 4.98 -1.95 7.67
C VAL A 667 4.78 -1.23 6.34
N SER A 668 3.84 -1.68 5.50
CA SER A 668 3.52 -0.99 4.25
C SER A 668 2.97 0.42 4.52
N LYS A 669 2.08 0.55 5.52
CA LYS A 669 1.56 1.84 5.96
C LYS A 669 2.68 2.75 6.48
N GLU A 670 3.66 2.22 7.23
CA GLU A 670 4.78 3.01 7.74
C GLU A 670 5.73 3.44 6.63
N ALA A 671 6.05 2.58 5.69
CA ALA A 671 6.91 2.87 4.54
C ALA A 671 6.30 3.89 3.57
N ALA A 672 4.99 3.88 3.44
CA ALA A 672 4.25 4.75 2.53
C ALA A 672 4.18 6.21 3.01
N VAL A 673 4.05 7.13 2.07
CA VAL A 673 3.78 8.55 2.33
C VAL A 673 2.30 8.90 2.23
N MET A 674 1.49 8.00 1.64
CA MET A 674 0.04 8.13 1.53
C MET A 674 -0.65 6.80 1.89
N ILE A 675 -1.79 6.86 2.56
CA ILE A 675 -2.62 5.70 2.92
C ILE A 675 -4.01 5.90 2.36
N LEU A 676 -4.54 4.90 1.65
CA LEU A 676 -5.91 4.90 1.13
C LEU A 676 -6.84 4.23 2.14
N THR A 677 -7.78 4.97 2.72
CA THR A 677 -8.72 4.40 3.71
C THR A 677 -9.84 3.56 3.10
N ASP A 678 -9.96 3.56 1.77
CA ASP A 678 -10.94 2.83 0.98
C ASP A 678 -10.32 1.76 0.06
N ASP A 679 -9.01 1.57 0.13
CA ASP A 679 -8.21 0.67 -0.73
C ASP A 679 -8.54 0.80 -2.24
N ASN A 680 -8.92 2.00 -2.69
CA ASN A 680 -9.41 2.23 -4.04
C ASN A 680 -8.41 3.00 -4.90
N PHE A 681 -7.99 2.41 -6.03
CA PHE A 681 -7.10 3.04 -7.00
C PHE A 681 -7.60 4.40 -7.51
N ALA A 682 -8.92 4.57 -7.66
CA ALA A 682 -9.51 5.82 -8.13
C ALA A 682 -9.23 7.00 -7.18
N THR A 683 -9.03 6.73 -5.90
CA THR A 683 -8.67 7.74 -4.90
C THR A 683 -7.28 8.31 -5.14
N ILE A 684 -6.33 7.53 -5.68
CA ILE A 684 -5.01 8.02 -6.10
C ILE A 684 -5.17 9.07 -7.20
N VAL A 685 -6.01 8.78 -8.19
CA VAL A 685 -6.22 9.67 -9.35
C VAL A 685 -6.85 11.00 -8.91
N LYS A 686 -7.81 10.95 -7.98
CA LYS A 686 -8.38 12.17 -7.36
C LYS A 686 -7.34 12.96 -6.57
N ALA A 687 -6.42 12.27 -5.88
CA ALA A 687 -5.33 12.93 -5.16
C ALA A 687 -4.33 13.59 -6.13
N VAL A 688 -4.06 12.98 -7.27
CA VAL A 688 -3.23 13.58 -8.35
C VAL A 688 -3.90 14.82 -8.95
N ASP A 689 -5.20 14.76 -9.25
CA ASP A 689 -5.97 15.91 -9.72
C ASP A 689 -5.86 17.08 -8.72
N TYR A 690 -6.08 16.79 -7.45
CA TYR A 690 -5.96 17.80 -6.41
C TYR A 690 -4.53 18.36 -6.29
N GLY A 691 -3.51 17.52 -6.34
CA GLY A 691 -2.10 17.92 -6.32
C GLY A 691 -1.73 18.86 -7.49
N ARG A 692 -2.27 18.62 -8.69
CA ARG A 692 -2.10 19.49 -9.85
C ARG A 692 -2.74 20.86 -9.64
N ASN A 693 -3.96 20.90 -9.10
CA ASN A 693 -4.64 22.15 -8.78
C ASN A 693 -3.90 22.96 -7.71
N LEU A 694 -3.40 22.28 -6.65
CA LEU A 694 -2.62 22.91 -5.61
C LEU A 694 -1.35 23.55 -6.17
N TYR A 695 -0.66 22.85 -7.08
CA TYR A 695 0.53 23.39 -7.72
C TYR A 695 0.20 24.61 -8.60
N ASP A 696 -0.89 24.60 -9.36
CA ASP A 696 -1.32 25.77 -10.15
C ASP A 696 -1.58 26.99 -9.23
N ASN A 697 -2.17 26.79 -8.06
CA ASN A 697 -2.37 27.86 -7.08
C ASN A 697 -1.05 28.36 -6.50
N LEU A 698 -0.10 27.46 -6.23
CA LEU A 698 1.25 27.84 -5.82
C LEU A 698 1.96 28.68 -6.90
N LEU A 699 1.79 28.35 -8.19
CA LEU A 699 2.32 29.15 -9.28
C LEU A 699 1.73 30.56 -9.34
N LYS A 700 0.42 30.73 -9.07
CA LYS A 700 -0.21 32.07 -9.00
C LYS A 700 0.47 32.92 -7.93
N TYR A 701 0.72 32.32 -6.74
CA TYR A 701 1.45 33.00 -5.66
C TYR A 701 2.89 33.36 -6.09
N LEU A 702 3.63 32.44 -6.69
CA LEU A 702 5.02 32.70 -7.11
C LEU A 702 5.10 33.79 -8.17
N ARG A 703 4.16 33.85 -9.12
CA ARG A 703 4.06 34.95 -10.09
C ARG A 703 3.79 36.28 -9.41
N PHE A 704 2.88 36.32 -8.44
CA PHE A 704 2.61 37.50 -7.63
C PHE A 704 3.88 37.98 -6.91
N GLN A 705 4.60 37.08 -6.25
CA GLN A 705 5.85 37.38 -5.54
C GLN A 705 6.94 37.93 -6.47
N MET A 706 7.07 37.38 -7.68
CA MET A 706 8.02 37.89 -8.68
C MET A 706 7.65 39.28 -9.19
N ALA A 707 6.36 39.52 -9.41
CA ALA A 707 5.89 40.86 -9.79
C ALA A 707 6.17 41.90 -8.70
N THR A 708 6.00 41.56 -7.43
CA THR A 708 6.32 42.42 -6.28
C THR A 708 7.83 42.69 -6.23
N LEU A 709 8.69 41.67 -6.41
CA LEU A 709 10.15 41.84 -6.44
C LEU A 709 10.57 42.80 -7.56
N VAL A 710 10.06 42.61 -8.78
CA VAL A 710 10.36 43.50 -9.93
C VAL A 710 9.89 44.93 -9.64
N ALA A 711 8.73 45.10 -9.01
CA ALA A 711 8.23 46.41 -8.62
C ALA A 711 9.17 47.09 -7.61
N TYR A 712 9.65 46.40 -6.58
CA TYR A 712 10.63 46.95 -5.63
C TYR A 712 11.93 47.37 -6.35
N ILE A 713 12.48 46.51 -7.21
CA ILE A 713 13.69 46.83 -7.97
C ILE A 713 13.47 48.10 -8.81
N ALA A 714 12.33 48.21 -9.51
CA ALA A 714 12.01 49.40 -10.32
C ALA A 714 11.87 50.65 -9.48
N ILE A 715 11.26 50.56 -8.28
CA ILE A 715 11.12 51.68 -7.33
C ILE A 715 12.50 52.14 -6.86
N PHE A 716 13.39 51.23 -6.46
CA PHE A 716 14.73 51.60 -5.98
C PHE A 716 15.61 52.18 -7.10
N ILE A 717 15.61 51.62 -8.29
CA ILE A 717 16.33 52.16 -9.45
C ILE A 717 15.76 53.50 -9.84
N GLY A 718 14.43 53.64 -9.93
CA GLY A 718 13.75 54.91 -10.22
C GLY A 718 14.07 55.99 -9.20
N ALA A 719 14.01 55.68 -7.91
CA ALA A 719 14.41 56.62 -6.86
C ALA A 719 15.86 57.01 -6.97
N GLY A 720 16.78 56.09 -7.28
CA GLY A 720 18.18 56.35 -7.58
C GLY A 720 18.37 57.26 -8.80
N ILE A 721 17.59 57.11 -9.88
CA ILE A 721 17.67 57.92 -11.10
C ILE A 721 17.08 59.33 -10.89
N PHE A 722 15.90 59.44 -10.30
CA PHE A 722 15.18 60.69 -10.17
C PHE A 722 15.47 61.46 -8.84
N GLY A 723 16.22 60.84 -7.91
CA GLY A 723 16.55 61.46 -6.62
C GLY A 723 15.38 61.57 -5.64
N VAL A 724 14.36 60.75 -5.80
CA VAL A 724 13.18 60.70 -4.94
C VAL A 724 13.58 60.16 -3.56
N ALA A 725 13.11 60.79 -2.49
CA ALA A 725 13.40 60.44 -1.09
C ALA A 725 14.92 60.27 -0.79
N GLY A 726 15.78 61.03 -1.46
CA GLY A 726 17.22 60.93 -1.26
C GLY A 726 17.83 59.62 -1.79
N GLY A 727 17.12 58.85 -2.62
CA GLY A 727 17.50 57.54 -3.12
C GLY A 727 17.10 56.37 -2.24
N VAL A 728 16.42 56.59 -1.11
CA VAL A 728 15.89 55.56 -0.22
C VAL A 728 14.36 55.63 -0.19
N PRO A 729 13.65 55.09 -1.18
CA PRO A 729 12.21 55.22 -1.31
C PRO A 729 11.44 54.50 -0.21
N LEU A 730 11.98 53.38 0.30
CA LEU A 730 11.41 52.57 1.39
C LEU A 730 12.54 52.09 2.29
N THR A 731 12.29 52.17 3.61
CA THR A 731 13.20 51.59 4.60
C THR A 731 13.04 50.06 4.69
N PRO A 732 14.03 49.32 5.20
CA PRO A 732 13.91 47.86 5.41
C PRO A 732 12.67 47.48 6.25
N LEU A 733 12.34 48.28 7.26
CA LEU A 733 11.16 48.03 8.12
C LEU A 733 9.83 48.19 7.38
N GLN A 734 9.73 49.21 6.50
CA GLN A 734 8.53 49.41 5.68
C GLN A 734 8.32 48.23 4.68
N ILE A 735 9.39 47.76 4.06
CA ILE A 735 9.31 46.60 3.16
C ILE A 735 8.90 45.36 3.94
N LEU A 736 9.47 45.16 5.12
CA LEU A 736 9.11 44.05 5.98
C LEU A 736 7.62 44.08 6.36
N TRP A 737 7.12 45.29 6.72
CA TRP A 737 5.71 45.50 7.01
C TRP A 737 4.82 45.14 5.81
N ILE A 738 5.16 45.56 4.60
CA ILE A 738 4.40 45.28 3.40
C ILE A 738 4.41 43.75 3.15
N ASN A 739 5.55 43.11 3.22
CA ASN A 739 5.68 41.67 2.99
C ASN A 739 4.88 40.84 4.01
N MET A 740 4.87 41.27 5.31
CA MET A 740 4.17 40.49 6.34
C MET A 740 2.66 40.77 6.39
N VAL A 741 2.25 42.00 6.26
CA VAL A 741 0.87 42.42 6.51
C VAL A 741 0.02 42.44 5.25
N ILE A 742 0.63 42.66 4.07
CA ILE A 742 -0.07 42.74 2.80
C ILE A 742 0.16 41.46 1.97
N ASP A 743 1.40 41.09 1.73
CA ASP A 743 1.73 40.03 0.80
C ASP A 743 1.32 38.61 1.31
N ILE A 744 1.50 38.36 2.63
CA ILE A 744 1.14 37.02 3.18
C ILE A 744 -0.38 36.75 3.09
N PRO A 745 -1.29 37.65 3.50
CA PRO A 745 -2.72 37.44 3.34
C PRO A 745 -3.16 37.25 1.88
N ILE A 746 -2.59 38.06 0.96
CA ILE A 746 -2.88 37.93 -0.49
C ILE A 746 -2.40 36.57 -0.98
N ALA A 747 -1.20 36.15 -0.60
CA ALA A 747 -0.62 34.88 -0.97
C ALA A 747 -1.45 33.69 -0.47
N VAL A 748 -1.94 33.75 0.77
CA VAL A 748 -2.85 32.76 1.33
C VAL A 748 -4.16 32.74 0.53
N ALA A 749 -4.74 33.90 0.22
CA ALA A 749 -5.96 34.00 -0.57
C ALA A 749 -5.81 33.37 -1.99
N LEU A 750 -4.68 33.61 -2.67
CA LEU A 750 -4.38 32.99 -3.96
C LEU A 750 -4.28 31.46 -3.86
N GLY A 751 -3.85 30.95 -2.72
CA GLY A 751 -3.81 29.52 -2.45
C GLY A 751 -5.17 28.85 -2.36
N PHE A 752 -6.20 29.61 -2.01
CA PHE A 752 -7.61 29.17 -1.96
C PHE A 752 -8.39 29.45 -3.24
N ASP A 753 -7.72 29.89 -4.28
CA ASP A 753 -8.39 30.16 -5.55
C ASP A 753 -9.03 28.90 -6.13
N GLU A 754 -10.06 29.10 -6.94
CA GLU A 754 -10.82 28.00 -7.55
C GLU A 754 -9.90 27.03 -8.34
N PRO A 755 -10.21 25.72 -8.34
CA PRO A 755 -9.48 24.73 -9.11
C PRO A 755 -9.45 25.09 -10.60
N THR A 756 -8.28 25.00 -11.20
CA THR A 756 -8.11 25.21 -12.64
C THR A 756 -8.83 24.10 -13.41
N ARG A 757 -9.75 24.42 -14.29
CA ARG A 757 -10.48 23.44 -15.10
C ARG A 757 -9.55 22.71 -16.06
N GLY A 758 -9.73 21.38 -16.19
CA GLY A 758 -9.06 20.56 -17.18
C GLY A 758 -7.59 20.23 -16.87
N VAL A 759 -7.16 20.30 -15.61
CA VAL A 759 -5.78 19.93 -15.20
C VAL A 759 -5.42 18.48 -15.54
N MET A 760 -6.39 17.57 -15.53
CA MET A 760 -6.22 16.17 -15.95
C MET A 760 -6.22 15.98 -17.47
N GLY A 761 -6.36 17.02 -18.26
CA GLY A 761 -6.13 17.02 -19.72
C GLY A 761 -4.72 17.40 -20.13
N ARG A 762 -3.82 17.69 -19.19
CA ARG A 762 -2.44 18.09 -19.43
C ARG A 762 -1.48 16.95 -19.09
N PRO A 763 -0.36 16.78 -19.84
CA PRO A 763 0.67 15.80 -19.45
C PRO A 763 1.35 16.21 -18.14
N PRO A 764 1.96 15.24 -17.42
CA PRO A 764 2.77 15.50 -16.25
C PRO A 764 3.94 16.45 -16.55
N ARG A 765 4.32 17.25 -15.57
CA ARG A 765 5.47 18.14 -15.72
C ARG A 765 6.78 17.33 -15.70
N PRO A 766 7.74 17.65 -16.59
CA PRO A 766 9.06 17.05 -16.52
C PRO A 766 9.75 17.33 -15.18
N VAL A 767 10.47 16.37 -14.66
CA VAL A 767 11.17 16.46 -13.34
C VAL A 767 12.16 17.64 -13.25
N GLY A 768 12.76 18.05 -14.37
CA GLY A 768 13.71 19.16 -14.41
C GLY A 768 13.10 20.50 -14.87
N ALA A 769 11.78 20.59 -15.07
CA ALA A 769 11.15 21.82 -15.53
C ALA A 769 11.30 22.94 -14.49
N PRO A 770 11.65 24.17 -14.89
CA PRO A 770 11.69 25.29 -13.96
C PRO A 770 10.29 25.59 -13.43
N VAL A 771 10.19 26.10 -12.19
CA VAL A 771 8.91 26.49 -11.56
C VAL A 771 8.20 27.54 -12.41
N LEU A 772 8.93 28.56 -12.84
CA LEU A 772 8.44 29.61 -13.73
C LEU A 772 8.98 29.34 -15.15
N SER A 773 8.11 29.25 -16.10
CA SER A 773 8.46 29.14 -17.51
C SER A 773 9.00 30.47 -18.06
N ARG A 774 9.63 30.45 -19.25
CA ARG A 774 10.05 31.70 -19.91
C ARG A 774 8.90 32.66 -20.20
N ALA A 775 7.68 32.16 -20.31
CA ALA A 775 6.49 32.98 -20.51
C ALA A 775 5.99 33.63 -19.20
N ASP A 776 6.38 33.12 -18.07
CA ASP A 776 6.04 33.68 -16.75
C ASP A 776 6.92 34.86 -16.36
N TRP A 777 8.13 34.98 -16.96
CA TRP A 777 9.05 36.11 -16.84
C TRP A 777 8.71 37.21 -17.84
#